data_3185cae71b9180a532dc86ad19709f3b
#
_entry.id   3185cae71b9180a532dc86ad19709f3b
#
_cell.length_a   1.000
_cell.length_b   1.000
_cell.length_c   1.000
_cell.angle_alpha   90.00
_cell.angle_beta   90.00
_cell.angle_gamma   90.00
#
_symmetry.space_group_name_H-M   'P 1'
#
loop_
_entity.id
_entity.type
_entity.pdbx_description
1 polymer ?
#
loop_
_entity_poly.entity_id
_entity_poly.type
_entity_poly.pdbx_seq_one_letter_code
_entity_poly.pdbx_strand_id
1 'polypeptide(L)'
;MLAKSRILFFQRCSRAIANDFYLTGKNSKSVINDSKCLVAHYSQNPLQITKKNVEETLPVNKYVHRSHTCGELGINNIGEIVQLCGWMEYQRMGKFITLRDSYGTTQLIIPDDKHALIKEIERLNYESILSVIGKVIARPSGQENHSMTTGSIEILVDDFEILNDAVSQLPFYNRQHNVPKEALQMQYRYLALRFPTMQRNLRIRSQFIHKMRSYLINHCGFVDVETPTLFRRTPGGAQEFIVPTKHPGKFYSLVQSPQQFKQLLMIGGIDRYFQIARCYRDETGRPDRQPEFTQLDIEMSFTDTEGMINLVEGLLEHSWPKELGRLKLPIQRLKYDDVMEMYGTDQPDLRIPYRIFNVTESYADVSHNDDSMSVYALSVPDGSEFLTKSVKDQLSNMGKKYFTRAKLFQFKAGNDTIITKFQQVGINMPMISRKLKLKEKDALFVAFGEKNDARTLIGKIRTEFVNIMESQNRKIRSPDYKFAWITDFPLFEKGENEGELKSTHHPFTAIHPEDIEYLKTDPLKMRGLHYDLVLNGSEIAGGSIRIHNAILQEKILNMLNIDKSEMKHLLEALASGAPPHGGIAFGMDRLISIICNSSSIRNVIAFPKTMEGRDLMSGAPADISEEEYKMYHLNAMNNTKNNKK
;
A
#
# COMPACT_ATOMS: atom_id res chain seq x y z
N MET A 1 -49.64 11.93 -1.51
CA MET A 1 -49.49 11.35 -2.86
C MET A 1 -48.13 10.62 -3.11
N LEU A 2 -47.08 10.91 -2.39
CA LEU A 2 -45.75 10.26 -2.57
C LEU A 2 -45.64 8.85 -1.98
N ALA A 3 -46.47 8.45 -1.05
CA ALA A 3 -46.45 7.11 -0.44
C ALA A 3 -47.05 6.00 -1.33
N LYS A 4 -47.99 6.31 -2.21
CA LYS A 4 -48.64 5.33 -3.11
C LYS A 4 -47.79 4.98 -4.34
N SER A 5 -46.87 5.82 -4.75
CA SER A 5 -45.96 5.53 -5.90
C SER A 5 -44.84 4.56 -5.56
N ARG A 6 -44.40 4.52 -4.30
CA ARG A 6 -43.35 3.58 -3.84
C ARG A 6 -43.82 2.12 -3.73
N ILE A 7 -45.06 1.90 -3.32
CA ILE A 7 -45.64 0.57 -3.20
C ILE A 7 -45.81 -0.09 -4.59
N LEU A 8 -46.12 0.70 -5.63
CA LEU A 8 -46.23 0.19 -7.01
C LEU A 8 -44.88 -0.16 -7.66
N PHE A 9 -43.79 0.46 -7.24
CA PHE A 9 -42.44 0.15 -7.74
C PHE A 9 -41.93 -1.20 -7.20
N PHE A 10 -42.13 -1.46 -5.91
CA PHE A 10 -41.75 -2.74 -5.29
C PHE A 10 -42.61 -3.91 -5.78
N GLN A 11 -43.86 -3.74 -6.04
CA GLN A 11 -44.71 -4.79 -6.62
C GLN A 11 -44.39 -5.10 -8.08
N ARG A 12 -43.79 -4.18 -8.83
CA ARG A 12 -43.29 -4.45 -10.20
C ARG A 12 -41.94 -5.20 -10.21
N CYS A 13 -41.03 -4.91 -9.27
CA CYS A 13 -39.80 -5.64 -9.16
C CYS A 13 -39.97 -7.10 -8.73
N SER A 14 -40.90 -7.41 -7.80
CA SER A 14 -41.19 -8.78 -7.40
C SER A 14 -41.88 -9.62 -8.49
N ARG A 15 -42.63 -9.01 -9.43
CA ARG A 15 -43.19 -9.72 -10.60
C ARG A 15 -42.16 -9.96 -11.70
N ALA A 16 -41.15 -9.11 -11.86
CA ALA A 16 -40.07 -9.32 -12.82
C ALA A 16 -39.19 -10.51 -12.42
N ILE A 17 -38.86 -10.64 -11.14
CA ILE A 17 -38.03 -11.73 -10.61
C ILE A 17 -38.77 -13.10 -10.69
N ALA A 18 -40.11 -13.13 -10.59
CA ALA A 18 -40.90 -14.36 -10.69
C ALA A 18 -41.00 -14.88 -12.13
N ASN A 19 -40.89 -14.03 -13.15
CA ASN A 19 -41.02 -14.45 -14.54
C ASN A 19 -39.72 -15.03 -15.14
N ASP A 20 -38.55 -14.67 -14.66
CA ASP A 20 -37.28 -15.24 -15.15
C ASP A 20 -36.98 -16.67 -14.64
N PHE A 21 -37.68 -17.12 -13.58
CA PHE A 21 -37.53 -18.48 -13.04
C PHE A 21 -38.40 -19.53 -13.74
N TYR A 22 -39.29 -19.14 -14.63
CA TYR A 22 -40.21 -20.07 -15.31
C TYR A 22 -39.72 -20.64 -16.65
N LEU A 23 -38.53 -20.23 -17.12
CA LEU A 23 -38.02 -20.65 -18.45
C LEU A 23 -36.98 -21.78 -18.44
N THR A 24 -36.57 -22.30 -17.28
CA THR A 24 -35.74 -23.50 -17.23
C THR A 24 -36.45 -24.63 -16.50
N GLY A 25 -37.15 -25.45 -17.25
CA GLY A 25 -37.87 -26.61 -16.72
C GLY A 25 -36.96 -27.75 -16.28
N LYS A 26 -37.16 -28.23 -15.11
CA LYS A 26 -37.39 -29.58 -14.59
C LYS A 26 -36.92 -29.76 -13.14
N ASN A 27 -37.88 -30.25 -12.31
CA ASN A 27 -37.69 -30.89 -11.01
C ASN A 27 -37.21 -30.02 -9.81
N SER A 28 -38.17 -29.39 -9.14
CA SER A 28 -38.12 -29.22 -7.67
C SER A 28 -39.53 -28.86 -7.12
N LYS A 29 -40.32 -29.88 -6.83
CA LYS A 29 -41.62 -29.71 -6.12
C LYS A 29 -41.49 -29.60 -4.59
N SER A 30 -40.34 -29.30 -4.03
CA SER A 30 -40.13 -29.25 -2.56
C SER A 30 -39.66 -27.92 -1.99
N VAL A 31 -39.58 -26.83 -2.79
CA VAL A 31 -39.04 -25.55 -2.30
C VAL A 31 -40.07 -24.40 -2.30
N ILE A 32 -41.34 -24.67 -2.68
CA ILE A 32 -42.33 -23.58 -2.85
C ILE A 32 -43.24 -23.39 -1.61
N ASN A 33 -43.03 -24.08 -0.50
CA ASN A 33 -43.86 -23.86 0.70
C ASN A 33 -43.31 -22.88 1.75
N ASP A 34 -42.11 -22.36 1.59
CA ASP A 34 -41.53 -21.39 2.57
C ASP A 34 -41.45 -19.93 2.06
N SER A 35 -42.10 -19.59 0.95
CA SER A 35 -42.12 -18.21 0.43
C SER A 35 -43.12 -17.27 1.14
N LYS A 36 -43.46 -17.55 2.40
CA LYS A 36 -44.25 -16.63 3.25
C LYS A 36 -43.45 -15.65 4.08
N CYS A 37 -42.16 -15.57 3.89
CA CYS A 37 -41.32 -14.69 4.67
C CYS A 37 -40.52 -13.76 3.76
N LEU A 38 -41.09 -12.65 3.35
CA LEU A 38 -40.36 -11.46 2.85
C LEU A 38 -41.33 -10.31 2.55
N VAL A 39 -42.26 -10.03 3.48
CA VAL A 39 -42.88 -8.69 3.58
C VAL A 39 -42.63 -8.26 5.00
N ALA A 40 -41.63 -7.39 5.20
CA ALA A 40 -41.42 -6.75 6.48
C ALA A 40 -42.71 -6.03 6.93
N HIS A 41 -43.34 -6.56 7.97
CA HIS A 41 -44.41 -5.85 8.69
C HIS A 41 -43.69 -4.77 9.53
N TYR A 42 -43.62 -3.55 9.04
CA TYR A 42 -43.36 -2.42 9.90
C TYR A 42 -44.45 -2.40 11.00
N SER A 43 -44.05 -2.66 12.24
CA SER A 43 -44.94 -2.62 13.38
C SER A 43 -45.60 -1.24 13.45
N GLN A 44 -46.95 -1.20 13.57
CA GLN A 44 -47.74 0.03 13.56
C GLN A 44 -47.75 0.75 14.91
N ASN A 45 -46.88 0.39 15.87
CA ASN A 45 -46.72 1.16 17.11
C ASN A 45 -45.31 1.77 17.10
N PRO A 46 -45.15 3.05 16.71
CA PRO A 46 -43.86 3.71 16.80
C PRO A 46 -43.56 4.01 18.27
N LEU A 47 -42.75 3.17 18.91
CA LEU A 47 -41.98 3.62 20.04
C LEU A 47 -41.32 4.93 19.63
N GLN A 48 -41.53 6.00 20.39
CA GLN A 48 -40.91 7.28 20.05
C GLN A 48 -39.40 7.19 20.26
N ILE A 49 -38.70 6.83 19.19
CA ILE A 49 -37.24 6.85 19.21
C ILE A 49 -36.78 8.27 19.53
N THR A 50 -35.88 8.39 20.50
CA THR A 50 -35.31 9.68 20.88
C THR A 50 -34.49 10.21 19.70
N LYS A 51 -35.10 11.04 18.86
CA LYS A 51 -34.43 11.70 17.73
C LYS A 51 -33.69 12.92 18.25
N LYS A 52 -32.39 12.93 18.17
CA LYS A 52 -31.58 14.15 18.29
C LYS A 52 -31.98 15.14 17.18
N ASN A 53 -31.85 16.43 17.45
CA ASN A 53 -31.93 17.44 16.39
C ASN A 53 -30.95 17.09 15.26
N VAL A 54 -31.37 17.34 14.01
CA VAL A 54 -30.54 16.97 12.81
C VAL A 54 -29.13 17.57 12.87
N GLU A 55 -28.95 18.69 13.56
CA GLU A 55 -27.66 19.35 13.77
C GLU A 55 -26.76 18.63 14.78
N GLU A 56 -27.34 17.91 15.75
CA GLU A 56 -26.60 17.14 16.78
C GLU A 56 -26.31 15.69 16.35
N THR A 57 -26.97 15.24 15.29
CA THR A 57 -26.81 13.86 14.79
C THR A 57 -25.48 13.72 14.06
N LEU A 58 -24.66 12.73 14.45
CA LEU A 58 -23.40 12.43 13.72
C LEU A 58 -23.69 12.22 12.23
N PRO A 59 -22.83 12.72 11.31
CA PRO A 59 -23.04 12.60 9.87
C PRO A 59 -23.31 11.17 9.40
N VAL A 60 -22.72 10.17 10.07
CA VAL A 60 -22.86 8.74 9.77
C VAL A 60 -24.26 8.19 10.09
N ASN A 61 -25.03 8.86 10.92
CA ASN A 61 -26.41 8.49 11.28
C ASN A 61 -27.46 9.30 10.49
N LYS A 62 -27.03 10.20 9.59
CA LYS A 62 -27.96 10.91 8.69
C LYS A 62 -28.36 9.99 7.53
N TYR A 63 -29.61 10.12 7.09
CA TYR A 63 -30.17 9.39 5.93
C TYR A 63 -30.25 7.85 6.10
N VAL A 64 -30.17 7.34 7.33
CA VAL A 64 -30.27 5.90 7.68
C VAL A 64 -31.36 5.67 8.71
N HIS A 65 -31.78 4.42 8.89
CA HIS A 65 -32.84 4.07 9.86
C HIS A 65 -32.34 4.02 11.30
N ARG A 66 -31.05 3.70 11.54
CA ARG A 66 -30.48 3.69 12.90
C ARG A 66 -30.42 5.10 13.50
N SER A 67 -30.61 5.20 14.80
CA SER A 67 -30.44 6.45 15.56
C SER A 67 -28.97 6.68 15.95
N HIS A 68 -28.24 5.60 16.27
CA HIS A 68 -26.85 5.59 16.72
C HIS A 68 -26.07 4.45 16.08
N THR A 69 -24.73 4.58 16.05
CA THR A 69 -23.83 3.45 15.76
C THR A 69 -23.67 2.57 16.99
N CYS A 70 -23.19 1.33 16.80
CA CYS A 70 -22.91 0.40 17.90
C CYS A 70 -21.70 0.82 18.77
N GLY A 71 -20.96 1.86 18.40
CA GLY A 71 -19.77 2.28 19.13
C GLY A 71 -19.85 3.65 19.80
N GLU A 72 -20.94 4.43 19.60
CA GLU A 72 -21.00 5.82 20.09
C GLU A 72 -21.74 5.99 21.41
N LEU A 73 -22.48 4.97 21.85
CA LEU A 73 -23.28 5.06 23.07
C LEU A 73 -22.43 4.99 24.34
N GLY A 74 -22.84 5.77 25.36
CA GLY A 74 -22.17 5.81 26.66
C GLY A 74 -23.13 6.13 27.80
N ILE A 75 -22.60 6.39 28.99
CA ILE A 75 -23.37 6.70 30.20
C ILE A 75 -24.33 7.90 30.03
N ASN A 76 -23.96 8.85 29.19
CA ASN A 76 -24.78 10.04 28.91
C ASN A 76 -26.08 9.72 28.13
N ASN A 77 -26.16 8.53 27.53
CA ASN A 77 -27.33 8.10 26.78
C ASN A 77 -28.30 7.24 27.61
N ILE A 78 -28.02 7.01 28.92
CA ILE A 78 -28.86 6.18 29.78
C ILE A 78 -30.29 6.77 29.82
N GLY A 79 -31.26 5.91 29.57
CA GLY A 79 -32.68 6.29 29.49
C GLY A 79 -33.20 6.56 28.09
N GLU A 80 -32.33 6.80 27.10
CA GLU A 80 -32.73 7.01 25.70
C GLU A 80 -33.25 5.70 25.08
N ILE A 81 -34.25 5.83 24.19
CA ILE A 81 -34.72 4.76 23.32
C ILE A 81 -33.96 4.90 21.99
N VAL A 82 -33.19 3.88 21.63
CA VAL A 82 -32.33 3.89 20.44
C VAL A 82 -32.69 2.79 19.47
N GLN A 83 -32.42 3.03 18.20
CA GLN A 83 -32.45 2.00 17.15
C GLN A 83 -31.04 1.78 16.65
N LEU A 84 -30.55 0.53 16.75
CA LEU A 84 -29.24 0.10 16.29
C LEU A 84 -29.38 -0.91 15.15
N CYS A 85 -28.47 -0.85 14.17
CA CYS A 85 -28.39 -1.83 13.10
C CYS A 85 -26.97 -2.41 13.04
N GLY A 86 -26.86 -3.74 12.98
CA GLY A 86 -25.54 -4.38 12.96
C GLY A 86 -25.59 -5.89 12.79
N TRP A 87 -24.41 -6.49 12.79
CA TRP A 87 -24.21 -7.93 12.74
C TRP A 87 -24.26 -8.52 14.16
N MET A 88 -24.97 -9.62 14.33
CA MET A 88 -24.93 -10.44 15.56
C MET A 88 -23.59 -11.15 15.63
N GLU A 89 -22.64 -10.58 16.38
CA GLU A 89 -21.28 -11.12 16.50
C GLU A 89 -21.23 -12.31 17.44
N TYR A 90 -21.96 -12.22 18.55
CA TYR A 90 -21.96 -13.20 19.62
C TYR A 90 -23.33 -13.27 20.30
N GLN A 91 -23.71 -14.49 20.73
CA GLN A 91 -24.85 -14.66 21.64
C GLN A 91 -24.48 -15.63 22.76
N ARG A 92 -25.06 -15.40 23.92
CA ARG A 92 -24.90 -16.27 25.08
C ARG A 92 -26.23 -16.40 25.82
N MET A 93 -26.63 -17.64 26.12
CA MET A 93 -27.87 -17.98 26.82
C MET A 93 -29.14 -17.44 26.14
N GLY A 94 -29.13 -17.26 24.81
CA GLY A 94 -30.26 -16.66 24.09
C GLY A 94 -30.65 -15.22 24.50
N LYS A 95 -29.97 -14.67 25.49
CA LYS A 95 -30.36 -13.43 26.18
C LYS A 95 -29.34 -12.29 25.99
N PHE A 96 -28.05 -12.60 26.02
CA PHE A 96 -27.00 -11.61 25.86
C PHE A 96 -26.43 -11.68 24.43
N ILE A 97 -26.49 -10.58 23.72
CA ILE A 97 -26.08 -10.48 22.33
C ILE A 97 -25.06 -9.35 22.19
N THR A 98 -23.99 -9.58 21.46
CA THR A 98 -23.11 -8.51 21.01
C THR A 98 -23.50 -8.14 19.58
N LEU A 99 -23.99 -6.93 19.41
CA LEU A 99 -24.28 -6.33 18.11
C LEU A 99 -23.09 -5.48 17.68
N ARG A 100 -22.62 -5.67 16.47
CA ARG A 100 -21.45 -5.00 15.91
C ARG A 100 -21.80 -4.29 14.61
N ASP A 101 -21.32 -3.08 14.46
CA ASP A 101 -21.27 -2.40 13.17
C ASP A 101 -19.82 -2.03 12.81
N SER A 102 -19.65 -1.14 11.84
CA SER A 102 -18.32 -0.68 11.42
C SER A 102 -17.68 0.33 12.39
N TYR A 103 -18.38 0.74 13.44
CA TYR A 103 -17.95 1.79 14.38
C TYR A 103 -17.71 1.25 15.79
N GLY A 104 -18.23 0.06 16.08
CA GLY A 104 -18.01 -0.57 17.38
C GLY A 104 -18.96 -1.71 17.65
N THR A 105 -19.04 -2.06 18.93
CA THR A 105 -19.87 -3.15 19.44
C THR A 105 -20.66 -2.66 20.64
N THR A 106 -21.89 -3.16 20.79
CA THR A 106 -22.76 -2.88 21.95
C THR A 106 -23.39 -4.17 22.45
N GLN A 107 -23.47 -4.35 23.76
CA GLN A 107 -24.20 -5.48 24.36
C GLN A 107 -25.69 -5.17 24.39
N LEU A 108 -26.49 -6.13 23.96
CA LEU A 108 -27.94 -6.16 24.07
C LEU A 108 -28.32 -7.17 25.14
N ILE A 109 -29.40 -6.92 25.86
CA ILE A 109 -30.03 -7.84 26.81
C ILE A 109 -31.51 -7.96 26.48
N ILE A 110 -31.99 -9.19 26.26
CA ILE A 110 -33.41 -9.48 26.06
C ILE A 110 -34.01 -9.78 27.42
N PRO A 111 -35.11 -9.10 27.83
CA PRO A 111 -35.81 -9.41 29.07
C PRO A 111 -36.34 -10.84 29.12
N ASP A 112 -36.36 -11.45 30.31
CA ASP A 112 -36.74 -12.85 30.48
C ASP A 112 -38.20 -13.13 30.12
N ASP A 113 -39.07 -12.17 30.23
CA ASP A 113 -40.49 -12.26 29.83
C ASP A 113 -40.72 -12.28 28.33
N LYS A 114 -39.72 -11.86 27.53
CA LYS A 114 -39.81 -11.84 26.06
C LYS A 114 -39.42 -13.18 25.43
N HIS A 115 -40.02 -14.27 25.86
CA HIS A 115 -39.69 -15.64 25.43
C HIS A 115 -39.72 -15.84 23.90
N ALA A 116 -40.59 -15.12 23.17
CA ALA A 116 -40.66 -15.22 21.69
C ALA A 116 -39.38 -14.70 21.04
N LEU A 117 -38.87 -13.54 21.48
CA LEU A 117 -37.63 -12.93 20.96
C LEU A 117 -36.42 -13.80 21.31
N ILE A 118 -36.36 -14.38 22.52
CA ILE A 118 -35.29 -15.31 22.93
C ILE A 118 -35.23 -16.51 21.99
N LYS A 119 -36.38 -17.16 21.71
CA LYS A 119 -36.43 -18.31 20.80
C LYS A 119 -36.06 -17.96 19.35
N GLU A 120 -36.38 -16.76 18.91
CA GLU A 120 -36.05 -16.29 17.58
C GLU A 120 -34.54 -16.05 17.44
N ILE A 121 -33.92 -15.36 18.39
CA ILE A 121 -32.48 -15.14 18.43
C ILE A 121 -31.68 -16.46 18.52
N GLU A 122 -32.14 -17.42 19.31
CA GLU A 122 -31.45 -18.73 19.44
C GLU A 122 -31.34 -19.51 18.14
N ARG A 123 -32.22 -19.24 17.17
CA ARG A 123 -32.23 -19.89 15.85
C ARG A 123 -31.34 -19.20 14.84
N LEU A 124 -30.94 -17.95 15.11
CA LEU A 124 -30.15 -17.17 14.16
C LEU A 124 -28.69 -17.59 14.13
N ASN A 125 -28.14 -17.53 12.93
CA ASN A 125 -26.71 -17.74 12.73
C ASN A 125 -25.91 -16.49 13.11
N TYR A 126 -24.70 -16.69 13.59
CA TYR A 126 -23.76 -15.56 13.76
C TYR A 126 -23.55 -14.82 12.47
N GLU A 127 -23.32 -13.51 12.56
CA GLU A 127 -23.22 -12.57 11.44
C GLU A 127 -24.54 -12.28 10.72
N SER A 128 -25.69 -12.73 11.23
CA SER A 128 -27.00 -12.23 10.80
C SER A 128 -27.15 -10.75 11.13
N ILE A 129 -27.86 -10.01 10.29
CA ILE A 129 -28.04 -8.54 10.43
C ILE A 129 -29.37 -8.27 11.10
N LEU A 130 -29.30 -7.48 12.18
CA LEU A 130 -30.45 -7.10 13.00
C LEU A 130 -30.64 -5.58 13.01
N SER A 131 -31.90 -5.16 13.07
CA SER A 131 -32.32 -3.84 13.52
C SER A 131 -32.96 -4.00 14.88
N VAL A 132 -32.40 -3.35 15.91
CA VAL A 132 -32.82 -3.52 17.31
C VAL A 132 -33.29 -2.20 17.86
N ILE A 133 -34.44 -2.19 18.48
CA ILE A 133 -35.02 -1.04 19.26
C ILE A 133 -34.93 -1.42 20.72
N GLY A 134 -34.43 -0.50 21.55
CA GLY A 134 -34.34 -0.74 22.99
C GLY A 134 -33.88 0.48 23.75
N LYS A 135 -33.96 0.37 25.07
CA LYS A 135 -33.59 1.42 26.02
C LYS A 135 -32.15 1.25 26.49
N VAL A 136 -31.39 2.34 26.47
CA VAL A 136 -30.02 2.34 27.03
C VAL A 136 -30.10 2.28 28.53
N ILE A 137 -29.44 1.29 29.15
CA ILE A 137 -29.35 1.12 30.61
C ILE A 137 -27.89 1.00 31.03
N ALA A 138 -27.58 1.32 32.29
CA ALA A 138 -26.28 1.08 32.87
C ALA A 138 -26.07 -0.44 33.08
N ARG A 139 -24.86 -0.94 32.86
CA ARG A 139 -24.51 -2.28 33.33
C ARG A 139 -24.53 -2.32 34.85
N PRO A 140 -24.86 -3.49 35.45
CA PRO A 140 -24.74 -3.66 36.89
C PRO A 140 -23.33 -3.34 37.40
N SER A 141 -23.25 -2.70 38.57
CA SER A 141 -21.97 -2.32 39.16
C SER A 141 -21.02 -3.54 39.29
N GLY A 142 -19.78 -3.38 38.81
CA GLY A 142 -18.77 -4.43 38.78
C GLY A 142 -18.86 -5.40 37.58
N GLN A 143 -19.79 -5.18 36.66
CA GLN A 143 -19.94 -5.97 35.42
C GLN A 143 -19.61 -5.15 34.17
N GLU A 144 -19.01 -3.98 34.34
CA GLU A 144 -18.56 -3.14 33.24
C GLU A 144 -17.46 -3.87 32.45
N ASN A 145 -17.50 -3.74 31.13
CA ASN A 145 -16.49 -4.32 30.26
C ASN A 145 -15.53 -3.24 29.72
N HIS A 146 -14.44 -3.03 30.38
CA HIS A 146 -13.44 -2.01 30.01
C HIS A 146 -12.75 -2.25 28.66
N SER A 147 -12.90 -3.41 28.03
CA SER A 147 -12.38 -3.70 26.69
C SER A 147 -13.30 -3.20 25.56
N MET A 148 -14.53 -2.78 25.89
CA MET A 148 -15.49 -2.22 24.95
C MET A 148 -15.68 -0.72 25.21
N THR A 149 -15.75 0.09 24.16
CA THR A 149 -16.04 1.54 24.28
C THR A 149 -17.41 1.80 24.91
N THR A 150 -18.39 0.93 24.66
CA THR A 150 -19.74 0.96 25.21
C THR A 150 -19.90 0.09 26.46
N GLY A 151 -18.79 -0.34 27.06
CA GLY A 151 -18.80 -1.38 28.10
C GLY A 151 -19.41 -1.00 29.44
N SER A 152 -19.74 0.29 29.65
CA SER A 152 -20.45 0.79 30.83
C SER A 152 -21.97 0.70 30.70
N ILE A 153 -22.48 0.46 29.49
CA ILE A 153 -23.92 0.39 29.19
C ILE A 153 -24.31 -0.92 28.50
N GLU A 154 -25.59 -1.18 28.44
CA GLU A 154 -26.19 -2.20 27.60
C GLU A 154 -27.56 -1.73 27.13
N ILE A 155 -28.10 -2.39 26.09
CA ILE A 155 -29.41 -2.05 25.53
C ILE A 155 -30.41 -3.08 26.02
N LEU A 156 -31.39 -2.65 26.78
CA LEU A 156 -32.56 -3.44 27.13
C LEU A 156 -33.48 -3.50 25.90
N VAL A 157 -33.55 -4.67 25.25
CA VAL A 157 -34.25 -4.84 23.97
C VAL A 157 -35.76 -4.76 24.14
N ASP A 158 -36.40 -3.84 23.41
CA ASP A 158 -37.84 -3.79 23.31
C ASP A 158 -38.34 -4.68 22.18
N ASP A 159 -37.70 -4.58 21.01
CA ASP A 159 -38.02 -5.37 19.83
C ASP A 159 -36.83 -5.43 18.86
N PHE A 160 -36.80 -6.40 17.97
CA PHE A 160 -35.83 -6.46 16.89
C PHE A 160 -36.43 -7.04 15.60
N GLU A 161 -35.86 -6.65 14.48
CA GLU A 161 -36.17 -7.14 13.14
C GLU A 161 -34.94 -7.82 12.54
N ILE A 162 -35.12 -9.00 11.96
CA ILE A 162 -34.07 -9.68 11.19
C ILE A 162 -34.04 -9.06 9.80
N LEU A 163 -33.01 -8.24 9.52
CA LEU A 163 -32.84 -7.66 8.21
C LEU A 163 -32.29 -8.64 7.18
N ASN A 164 -31.42 -9.55 7.62
CA ASN A 164 -30.91 -10.64 6.78
C ASN A 164 -30.28 -11.74 7.66
N ASP A 165 -30.67 -12.98 7.43
CA ASP A 165 -30.06 -14.12 8.11
C ASP A 165 -28.80 -14.59 7.37
N ALA A 166 -27.76 -14.95 8.12
CA ALA A 166 -26.53 -15.45 7.57
C ALA A 166 -26.58 -16.97 7.39
N VAL A 167 -25.80 -17.50 6.47
CA VAL A 167 -25.65 -18.96 6.34
C VAL A 167 -25.02 -19.57 7.59
N SER A 168 -25.36 -20.83 7.89
CA SER A 168 -24.93 -21.51 9.13
C SER A 168 -23.43 -21.72 9.25
N GLN A 169 -22.70 -21.77 8.14
CA GLN A 169 -21.27 -22.01 8.10
C GLN A 169 -20.59 -20.96 7.23
N LEU A 170 -19.97 -19.96 7.87
CA LEU A 170 -19.10 -19.03 7.19
C LEU A 170 -17.66 -19.57 7.15
N PRO A 171 -16.87 -19.24 6.13
CA PRO A 171 -15.47 -19.63 6.02
C PRO A 171 -14.63 -19.22 7.23
N PHE A 172 -14.97 -18.11 7.86
CA PHE A 172 -14.45 -17.64 9.13
C PHE A 172 -15.40 -16.60 9.73
N TYR A 173 -15.23 -16.38 11.03
CA TYR A 173 -15.96 -15.37 11.78
C TYR A 173 -15.01 -14.22 12.17
N ASN A 174 -15.57 -13.02 12.32
CA ASN A 174 -14.81 -11.84 12.72
C ASN A 174 -14.51 -11.89 14.24
N ARG A 175 -13.52 -12.69 14.63
CA ARG A 175 -13.09 -12.86 16.02
C ARG A 175 -11.61 -12.46 16.16
N GLN A 176 -11.29 -11.64 17.18
CA GLN A 176 -9.94 -11.11 17.40
C GLN A 176 -8.86 -12.20 17.58
N HIS A 177 -9.23 -13.36 18.12
CA HIS A 177 -8.29 -14.43 18.46
C HIS A 177 -8.05 -15.45 17.34
N ASN A 178 -8.75 -15.35 16.24
CA ASN A 178 -8.64 -16.31 15.13
C ASN A 178 -8.62 -15.59 13.79
N VAL A 179 -7.52 -14.90 13.51
CA VAL A 179 -7.32 -14.22 12.24
C VAL A 179 -6.96 -15.26 11.18
N PRO A 180 -7.77 -15.43 10.11
CA PRO A 180 -7.51 -16.40 9.05
C PRO A 180 -6.26 -16.04 8.25
N LYS A 181 -5.66 -17.04 7.57
CA LYS A 181 -4.53 -16.81 6.65
C LYS A 181 -4.88 -15.82 5.55
N GLU A 182 -3.91 -15.08 5.06
CA GLU A 182 -4.09 -14.01 4.06
C GLU A 182 -4.88 -14.48 2.83
N ALA A 183 -4.57 -15.67 2.29
CA ALA A 183 -5.28 -16.22 1.12
C ALA A 183 -6.80 -16.36 1.36
N LEU A 184 -7.19 -16.85 2.55
CA LEU A 184 -8.61 -16.99 2.90
C LEU A 184 -9.28 -15.62 3.09
N GLN A 185 -8.56 -14.64 3.67
CA GLN A 185 -9.05 -13.27 3.77
C GLN A 185 -9.24 -12.61 2.40
N MET A 186 -8.41 -12.94 1.42
CA MET A 186 -8.53 -12.43 0.05
C MET A 186 -9.68 -13.09 -0.69
N GLN A 187 -9.86 -14.39 -0.52
CA GLN A 187 -10.96 -15.14 -1.15
C GLN A 187 -12.33 -14.69 -0.65
N TYR A 188 -12.46 -14.44 0.65
CA TYR A 188 -13.69 -13.94 1.28
C TYR A 188 -13.50 -12.50 1.77
N ARG A 189 -13.03 -11.64 0.86
CA ARG A 189 -12.63 -10.27 1.19
C ARG A 189 -13.73 -9.46 1.86
N TYR A 190 -14.97 -9.65 1.48
CA TYR A 190 -16.14 -9.00 2.09
C TYR A 190 -16.32 -9.36 3.58
N LEU A 191 -15.90 -10.56 4.03
CA LEU A 191 -15.85 -10.89 5.46
C LEU A 191 -14.64 -10.25 6.15
N ALA A 192 -13.47 -10.30 5.49
CA ALA A 192 -12.26 -9.67 6.02
C ALA A 192 -12.40 -8.16 6.21
N LEU A 193 -13.14 -7.48 5.34
CA LEU A 193 -13.45 -6.06 5.46
C LEU A 193 -14.27 -5.71 6.72
N ARG A 194 -14.90 -6.68 7.37
CA ARG A 194 -15.59 -6.48 8.66
C ARG A 194 -14.63 -6.36 9.85
N PHE A 195 -13.33 -6.76 9.72
CA PHE A 195 -12.38 -6.61 10.81
C PHE A 195 -12.15 -5.15 11.17
N PRO A 196 -12.14 -4.79 12.48
CA PRO A 196 -11.93 -3.40 12.92
C PRO A 196 -10.66 -2.75 12.38
N THR A 197 -9.58 -3.54 12.25
CA THR A 197 -8.29 -3.08 11.69
C THR A 197 -8.44 -2.67 10.22
N MET A 198 -9.17 -3.45 9.41
CA MET A 198 -9.43 -3.13 8.00
C MET A 198 -10.28 -1.87 7.86
N GLN A 199 -11.33 -1.77 8.67
CA GLN A 199 -12.22 -0.59 8.71
C GLN A 199 -11.44 0.68 9.09
N ARG A 200 -10.60 0.59 10.13
CA ARG A 200 -9.72 1.68 10.56
C ARG A 200 -8.77 2.12 9.43
N ASN A 201 -8.08 1.17 8.81
CA ASN A 201 -7.09 1.45 7.77
C ASN A 201 -7.71 2.16 6.56
N LEU A 202 -8.87 1.70 6.09
CA LEU A 202 -9.57 2.32 4.97
C LEU A 202 -10.08 3.73 5.31
N ARG A 203 -10.51 3.97 6.55
CA ARG A 203 -10.91 5.32 7.00
C ARG A 203 -9.73 6.26 7.10
N ILE A 204 -8.61 5.80 7.67
CA ILE A 204 -7.36 6.58 7.71
C ILE A 204 -6.94 6.95 6.27
N ARG A 205 -6.95 5.97 5.35
CA ARG A 205 -6.67 6.20 3.92
C ARG A 205 -7.55 7.30 3.34
N SER A 206 -8.87 7.20 3.54
CA SER A 206 -9.84 8.17 3.02
C SER A 206 -9.58 9.57 3.57
N GLN A 207 -9.41 9.69 4.88
CA GLN A 207 -9.18 10.98 5.54
C GLN A 207 -7.85 11.61 5.14
N PHE A 208 -6.79 10.80 5.02
CA PHE A 208 -5.47 11.28 4.63
C PHE A 208 -5.47 11.82 3.20
N ILE A 209 -6.06 11.07 2.25
CA ILE A 209 -6.21 11.50 0.86
C ILE A 209 -7.06 12.79 0.79
N HIS A 210 -8.14 12.87 1.55
CA HIS A 210 -8.98 14.07 1.59
C HIS A 210 -8.20 15.29 2.07
N LYS A 211 -7.38 15.17 3.12
CA LYS A 211 -6.54 16.27 3.61
C LYS A 211 -5.52 16.71 2.56
N MET A 212 -4.87 15.75 1.85
CA MET A 212 -3.94 16.08 0.78
C MET A 212 -4.63 16.85 -0.36
N ARG A 213 -5.80 16.40 -0.80
CA ARG A 213 -6.61 17.13 -1.79
C ARG A 213 -6.96 18.54 -1.34
N SER A 214 -7.46 18.65 -0.11
CA SER A 214 -7.84 19.95 0.47
C SER A 214 -6.67 20.94 0.51
N TYR A 215 -5.48 20.47 0.90
CA TYR A 215 -4.29 21.30 0.90
C TYR A 215 -3.90 21.77 -0.50
N LEU A 216 -3.83 20.86 -1.46
CA LEU A 216 -3.45 21.18 -2.84
C LEU A 216 -4.44 22.15 -3.49
N ILE A 217 -5.75 21.95 -3.31
CA ILE A 217 -6.77 22.82 -3.90
C ILE A 217 -6.85 24.16 -3.15
N ASN A 218 -7.05 24.13 -1.85
CA ASN A 218 -7.45 25.33 -1.10
C ASN A 218 -6.27 26.21 -0.68
N HIS A 219 -5.06 25.63 -0.52
CA HIS A 219 -3.89 26.38 -0.05
C HIS A 219 -2.86 26.59 -1.16
N CYS A 220 -2.82 25.73 -2.17
CA CYS A 220 -1.79 25.78 -3.21
C CYS A 220 -2.33 26.07 -4.61
N GLY A 221 -3.66 26.13 -4.81
CA GLY A 221 -4.29 26.47 -6.09
C GLY A 221 -4.12 25.41 -7.18
N PHE A 222 -3.95 24.14 -6.81
CA PHE A 222 -3.86 23.03 -7.75
C PHE A 222 -5.22 22.63 -8.30
N VAL A 223 -5.23 22.14 -9.53
CA VAL A 223 -6.40 21.62 -10.22
C VAL A 223 -6.33 20.08 -10.22
N ASP A 224 -7.38 19.42 -9.73
CA ASP A 224 -7.54 17.95 -9.79
C ASP A 224 -8.06 17.59 -11.20
N VAL A 225 -7.22 17.00 -12.05
CA VAL A 225 -7.56 16.68 -13.44
C VAL A 225 -7.42 15.18 -13.68
N GLU A 226 -8.52 14.54 -14.07
CA GLU A 226 -8.52 13.14 -14.48
C GLU A 226 -7.87 12.96 -15.85
N THR A 227 -7.03 11.95 -16.00
CA THR A 227 -6.35 11.59 -17.23
C THR A 227 -6.75 10.19 -17.71
N PRO A 228 -6.68 9.89 -19.01
CA PRO A 228 -7.03 8.57 -19.52
C PRO A 228 -6.18 7.45 -18.92
N THR A 229 -6.81 6.30 -18.64
CA THR A 229 -6.11 5.07 -18.28
C THR A 229 -5.81 4.19 -19.47
N LEU A 230 -6.58 4.33 -20.58
CA LEU A 230 -6.32 3.69 -21.85
C LEU A 230 -5.49 4.62 -22.73
N PHE A 231 -4.29 4.19 -23.08
CA PHE A 231 -3.38 4.99 -23.90
C PHE A 231 -2.55 4.09 -24.82
N ARG A 232 -1.66 4.66 -25.59
CA ARG A 232 -0.65 3.88 -26.32
C ARG A 232 0.48 3.47 -25.36
N ARG A 233 1.18 2.40 -25.68
CA ARG A 233 2.34 1.94 -24.94
C ARG A 233 3.37 3.06 -24.77
N THR A 234 3.88 3.21 -23.54
CA THR A 234 4.96 4.15 -23.25
C THR A 234 6.29 3.40 -23.27
N PRO A 235 7.26 3.83 -24.10
CA PRO A 235 8.56 3.20 -24.15
C PRO A 235 9.33 3.43 -22.85
N GLY A 236 10.01 2.38 -22.37
CA GLY A 236 10.74 2.39 -21.09
C GLY A 236 9.84 2.20 -19.86
N GLY A 237 10.47 2.00 -18.70
CA GLY A 237 9.78 1.77 -17.44
C GLY A 237 9.27 0.34 -17.26
N ALA A 238 8.14 0.20 -16.53
CA ALA A 238 7.54 -1.10 -16.21
C ALA A 238 6.80 -1.73 -17.39
N GLN A 239 6.63 -3.04 -17.38
CA GLN A 239 5.76 -3.73 -18.34
C GLN A 239 4.31 -3.25 -18.17
N GLU A 240 3.63 -2.95 -19.29
CA GLU A 240 2.25 -2.50 -19.32
C GLU A 240 1.28 -3.63 -19.68
N PHE A 241 0.08 -3.59 -19.11
CA PHE A 241 -1.03 -4.45 -19.52
C PHE A 241 -1.54 -4.03 -20.91
N ILE A 242 -1.70 -5.00 -21.79
CA ILE A 242 -2.22 -4.80 -23.15
C ILE A 242 -3.72 -5.05 -23.16
N VAL A 243 -4.48 -4.09 -23.67
CA VAL A 243 -5.94 -4.14 -23.78
C VAL A 243 -6.34 -4.31 -25.25
N PRO A 244 -6.97 -5.44 -25.63
CA PRO A 244 -7.39 -5.67 -26.98
C PRO A 244 -8.51 -4.70 -27.41
N THR A 245 -8.58 -4.43 -28.73
CA THR A 245 -9.62 -3.58 -29.32
C THR A 245 -10.32 -4.30 -30.48
N LYS A 246 -11.49 -3.78 -30.89
CA LYS A 246 -12.22 -4.27 -32.07
C LYS A 246 -11.51 -3.98 -33.41
N HIS A 247 -10.44 -3.19 -33.39
CA HIS A 247 -9.64 -2.92 -34.57
C HIS A 247 -8.53 -3.97 -34.69
N PRO A 248 -8.47 -4.74 -35.79
CA PRO A 248 -7.49 -5.82 -35.94
C PRO A 248 -6.05 -5.30 -35.75
N GLY A 249 -5.27 -5.98 -34.92
CA GLY A 249 -3.88 -5.65 -34.64
C GLY A 249 -3.64 -4.30 -33.90
N LYS A 250 -4.70 -3.68 -33.36
CA LYS A 250 -4.60 -2.45 -32.58
C LYS A 250 -4.98 -2.71 -31.11
N PHE A 251 -4.13 -2.21 -30.22
CA PHE A 251 -4.26 -2.42 -28.77
C PHE A 251 -4.11 -1.09 -28.05
N TYR A 252 -4.80 -0.93 -26.93
CA TYR A 252 -4.44 0.03 -25.89
C TYR A 252 -3.49 -0.62 -24.90
N SER A 253 -2.79 0.21 -24.14
CA SER A 253 -2.15 -0.18 -22.88
C SER A 253 -2.83 0.50 -21.72
N LEU A 254 -2.83 -0.13 -20.55
CA LEU A 254 -3.13 0.54 -19.29
C LEU A 254 -1.88 1.32 -18.85
N VAL A 255 -2.04 2.59 -18.51
CA VAL A 255 -0.93 3.49 -18.21
C VAL A 255 -0.18 3.11 -16.92
N GLN A 256 1.15 3.17 -16.96
CA GLN A 256 2.01 2.98 -15.77
C GLN A 256 1.83 4.11 -14.74
N SER A 257 1.59 5.32 -15.23
CA SER A 257 1.35 6.55 -14.50
C SER A 257 0.90 7.64 -15.49
N PRO A 258 0.32 8.76 -15.04
CA PRO A 258 -0.10 9.85 -15.92
C PRO A 258 1.06 10.74 -16.43
N GLN A 259 2.30 10.24 -16.47
CA GLN A 259 3.51 11.04 -16.70
C GLN A 259 3.46 11.91 -17.96
N GLN A 260 3.04 11.36 -19.09
CA GLN A 260 2.96 12.14 -20.34
C GLN A 260 1.83 13.17 -20.28
N PHE A 261 0.68 12.80 -19.72
CA PHE A 261 -0.47 13.68 -19.61
C PHE A 261 -0.20 14.89 -18.71
N LYS A 262 0.46 14.69 -17.56
CA LYS A 262 0.76 15.80 -16.67
C LYS A 262 1.74 16.81 -17.28
N GLN A 263 2.71 16.36 -18.09
CA GLN A 263 3.57 17.27 -18.87
C GLN A 263 2.78 18.01 -19.96
N LEU A 264 1.87 17.31 -20.67
CA LEU A 264 1.00 17.94 -21.67
C LEU A 264 0.06 18.97 -21.04
N LEU A 265 -0.40 18.75 -19.80
CA LEU A 265 -1.22 19.72 -19.05
C LEU A 265 -0.42 20.99 -18.72
N MET A 266 0.86 20.86 -18.36
CA MET A 266 1.73 22.03 -18.15
C MET A 266 1.86 22.85 -19.44
N ILE A 267 2.09 22.18 -20.59
CA ILE A 267 2.16 22.82 -21.91
C ILE A 267 0.80 23.43 -22.30
N GLY A 268 -0.29 22.78 -21.93
CA GLY A 268 -1.66 23.25 -22.12
C GLY A 268 -2.12 24.38 -21.22
N GLY A 269 -1.24 24.87 -20.30
CA GLY A 269 -1.53 26.01 -19.44
C GLY A 269 -2.20 25.67 -18.09
N ILE A 270 -2.33 24.38 -17.74
CA ILE A 270 -2.68 23.95 -16.37
C ILE A 270 -1.38 23.89 -15.57
N ASP A 271 -0.98 25.01 -15.00
CA ASP A 271 0.33 25.20 -14.37
C ASP A 271 0.50 24.51 -13.02
N ARG A 272 -0.59 24.03 -12.39
CA ARG A 272 -0.60 23.29 -11.12
C ARG A 272 -1.61 22.15 -11.20
N TYR A 273 -1.14 20.96 -11.50
CA TYR A 273 -1.94 19.76 -11.64
C TYR A 273 -1.68 18.77 -10.50
N PHE A 274 -2.74 18.11 -10.05
CA PHE A 274 -2.62 16.85 -9.32
C PHE A 274 -3.74 15.89 -9.69
N GLN A 275 -3.56 14.61 -9.35
CA GLN A 275 -4.57 13.55 -9.52
C GLN A 275 -4.32 12.42 -8.53
N ILE A 276 -5.40 11.84 -7.97
CA ILE A 276 -5.31 10.53 -7.31
C ILE A 276 -5.48 9.48 -8.43
N ALA A 277 -4.35 9.11 -9.04
CA ALA A 277 -4.31 8.31 -10.25
C ALA A 277 -4.31 6.80 -9.96
N ARG A 278 -5.04 6.03 -10.79
CA ARG A 278 -4.86 4.58 -10.86
C ARG A 278 -3.73 4.29 -11.85
N CYS A 279 -2.75 3.52 -11.40
CA CYS A 279 -1.57 3.14 -12.16
C CYS A 279 -1.51 1.61 -12.29
N TYR A 280 -0.96 1.12 -13.41
CA TYR A 280 -0.97 -0.29 -13.77
C TYR A 280 0.44 -0.73 -14.19
N ARG A 281 0.94 -1.84 -13.62
CA ARG A 281 2.23 -2.40 -14.00
C ARG A 281 2.13 -3.91 -13.98
N ASP A 282 2.40 -4.53 -15.12
CA ASP A 282 2.40 -6.00 -15.26
C ASP A 282 3.74 -6.56 -14.77
N GLU A 283 3.96 -6.41 -13.47
CA GLU A 283 5.16 -6.90 -12.79
C GLU A 283 4.80 -8.07 -11.88
N THR A 284 5.61 -9.10 -11.87
CA THR A 284 5.46 -10.23 -10.95
C THR A 284 5.67 -9.81 -9.50
N GLY A 285 4.84 -10.37 -8.62
CA GLY A 285 4.55 -9.90 -7.30
C GLY A 285 5.72 -9.84 -6.34
N ARG A 286 5.91 -8.65 -5.80
CA ARG A 286 6.59 -8.45 -4.51
C ARG A 286 5.54 -8.20 -3.44
N PRO A 287 5.84 -8.47 -2.16
CA PRO A 287 4.89 -8.25 -1.06
C PRO A 287 4.41 -6.80 -0.92
N ASP A 288 5.22 -5.84 -1.38
CA ASP A 288 5.00 -4.40 -1.34
C ASP A 288 4.54 -3.80 -2.68
N ARG A 289 4.14 -4.64 -3.66
CA ARG A 289 3.66 -4.22 -4.98
C ARG A 289 2.32 -4.84 -5.32
N GLN A 290 1.57 -4.14 -6.15
CA GLN A 290 0.30 -4.57 -6.76
C GLN A 290 0.34 -4.28 -8.26
N PRO A 291 -0.31 -5.10 -9.11
CA PRO A 291 -0.39 -4.84 -10.55
C PRO A 291 -1.21 -3.57 -10.87
N GLU A 292 -2.13 -3.21 -9.97
CA GLU A 292 -2.85 -1.95 -9.99
C GLU A 292 -2.75 -1.27 -8.61
N PHE A 293 -2.38 -0.01 -8.58
CA PHE A 293 -2.14 0.74 -7.34
C PHE A 293 -2.52 2.22 -7.50
N THR A 294 -2.47 2.95 -6.40
CA THR A 294 -2.86 4.36 -6.38
C THR A 294 -1.64 5.24 -6.17
N GLN A 295 -1.50 6.27 -7.02
CA GLN A 295 -0.55 7.36 -6.80
C GLN A 295 -1.29 8.68 -6.55
N LEU A 296 -0.70 9.57 -5.75
CA LEU A 296 -0.96 10.99 -5.84
C LEU A 296 0.13 11.57 -6.76
N ASP A 297 -0.25 11.93 -7.96
CA ASP A 297 0.61 12.57 -8.96
C ASP A 297 0.44 14.09 -8.89
N ILE A 298 1.57 14.80 -8.88
CA ILE A 298 1.65 16.26 -8.82
C ILE A 298 2.59 16.72 -9.92
N GLU A 299 2.23 17.80 -10.63
CA GLU A 299 3.11 18.48 -11.57
C GLU A 299 2.87 19.99 -11.50
N MET A 300 3.95 20.78 -11.58
CA MET A 300 3.89 22.24 -11.46
C MET A 300 4.85 22.91 -12.44
N SER A 301 4.38 23.94 -13.12
CA SER A 301 5.19 24.80 -13.98
C SER A 301 5.96 25.83 -13.20
N PHE A 302 7.04 26.35 -13.82
CA PHE A 302 7.88 27.45 -13.28
C PHE A 302 8.47 27.14 -11.90
N THR A 303 8.88 25.89 -11.68
CA THR A 303 9.42 25.37 -10.43
C THR A 303 10.81 24.77 -10.61
N ASP A 304 11.49 24.58 -9.48
CA ASP A 304 12.75 23.87 -9.34
C ASP A 304 12.66 22.78 -8.26
N THR A 305 13.76 22.11 -7.97
CA THR A 305 13.82 21.05 -6.94
C THR A 305 13.41 21.57 -5.57
N GLU A 306 13.81 22.80 -5.20
CA GLU A 306 13.49 23.40 -3.90
C GLU A 306 12.00 23.71 -3.80
N GLY A 307 11.39 24.26 -4.86
CA GLY A 307 9.96 24.52 -4.92
C GLY A 307 9.13 23.25 -4.73
N MET A 308 9.55 22.14 -5.37
CA MET A 308 8.86 20.85 -5.22
C MET A 308 9.04 20.27 -3.80
N ILE A 309 10.23 20.32 -3.23
CA ILE A 309 10.50 19.83 -1.88
C ILE A 309 9.66 20.63 -0.85
N ASN A 310 9.64 21.95 -0.95
CA ASN A 310 8.87 22.82 -0.03
C ASN A 310 7.35 22.54 -0.14
N LEU A 311 6.83 22.36 -1.36
CA LEU A 311 5.42 21.97 -1.57
C LEU A 311 5.08 20.66 -0.85
N VAL A 312 5.94 19.64 -1.01
CA VAL A 312 5.74 18.32 -0.44
C VAL A 312 5.85 18.33 1.08
N GLU A 313 6.79 19.06 1.65
CA GLU A 313 6.93 19.21 3.11
C GLU A 313 5.69 19.87 3.72
N GLY A 314 5.17 20.94 3.09
CA GLY A 314 3.92 21.57 3.51
C GLY A 314 2.70 20.66 3.37
N LEU A 315 2.62 19.89 2.27
CA LEU A 315 1.57 18.90 2.05
C LEU A 315 1.56 17.82 3.15
N LEU A 316 2.73 17.31 3.49
CA LEU A 316 2.87 16.30 4.54
C LEU A 316 2.55 16.88 5.91
N GLU A 317 3.04 18.07 6.25
CA GLU A 317 2.76 18.72 7.53
C GLU A 317 1.26 18.91 7.75
N HIS A 318 0.54 19.41 6.71
CA HIS A 318 -0.90 19.61 6.76
C HIS A 318 -1.68 18.30 6.90
N SER A 319 -1.24 17.25 6.20
CA SER A 319 -2.02 16.01 6.07
C SER A 319 -1.69 14.99 7.15
N TRP A 320 -0.54 15.10 7.82
CA TRP A 320 -0.03 14.12 8.76
C TRP A 320 -0.99 13.87 9.93
N PRO A 321 -1.27 12.61 10.30
CA PRO A 321 -2.13 12.31 11.44
C PRO A 321 -1.53 12.83 12.74
N LYS A 322 -2.29 13.62 13.49
CA LYS A 322 -1.84 14.24 14.75
C LYS A 322 -1.44 13.20 15.81
N GLU A 323 -2.07 12.04 15.76
CA GLU A 323 -1.84 10.90 16.67
C GLU A 323 -0.45 10.29 16.50
N LEU A 324 0.19 10.48 15.34
CA LEU A 324 1.55 10.02 15.05
C LEU A 324 2.65 11.03 15.45
N GLY A 325 2.26 12.12 16.10
CA GLY A 325 3.16 13.20 16.50
C GLY A 325 3.44 14.19 15.35
N ARG A 326 4.27 15.19 15.63
CA ARG A 326 4.63 16.21 14.64
C ARG A 326 5.80 15.76 13.77
N LEU A 327 5.76 16.11 12.49
CA LEU A 327 6.89 15.94 11.59
C LEU A 327 8.03 16.90 11.99
N LYS A 328 9.27 16.41 11.85
CA LYS A 328 10.47 17.26 11.99
C LYS A 328 10.77 17.89 10.63
N LEU A 329 10.55 19.17 10.52
CA LEU A 329 10.83 19.95 9.33
C LEU A 329 11.98 20.97 9.57
N PRO A 330 12.77 21.32 8.57
CA PRO A 330 12.80 20.69 7.23
C PRO A 330 13.29 19.25 7.29
N ILE A 331 12.85 18.43 6.32
CA ILE A 331 13.33 17.04 6.15
C ILE A 331 14.81 17.10 5.72
N GLN A 332 15.63 16.23 6.32
CA GLN A 332 17.06 16.16 5.97
C GLN A 332 17.24 15.75 4.49
N ARG A 333 18.26 16.34 3.86
CA ARG A 333 18.65 16.07 2.48
C ARG A 333 19.95 15.31 2.46
N LEU A 334 20.00 14.26 1.67
CA LEU A 334 21.17 13.40 1.50
C LEU A 334 21.41 13.22 0.01
N LYS A 335 22.67 13.24 -0.42
CA LYS A 335 23.05 12.94 -1.79
C LYS A 335 23.09 11.44 -2.00
N TYR A 336 22.74 10.98 -3.19
CA TYR A 336 22.73 9.58 -3.56
C TYR A 336 24.06 8.87 -3.24
N ASP A 337 25.18 9.45 -3.65
CA ASP A 337 26.51 8.85 -3.41
C ASP A 337 26.80 8.72 -1.90
N ASP A 338 26.50 9.74 -1.10
CA ASP A 338 26.69 9.71 0.36
C ASP A 338 25.84 8.61 1.01
N VAL A 339 24.58 8.48 0.57
CA VAL A 339 23.66 7.46 1.09
C VAL A 339 24.14 6.07 0.74
N MET A 340 24.58 5.88 -0.50
CA MET A 340 25.16 4.61 -0.95
C MET A 340 26.43 4.26 -0.18
N GLU A 341 27.31 5.22 0.10
CA GLU A 341 28.54 5.00 0.88
C GLU A 341 28.24 4.72 2.37
N MET A 342 27.23 5.36 2.96
CA MET A 342 26.90 5.22 4.39
C MET A 342 25.99 4.04 4.70
N TYR A 343 25.14 3.62 3.77
CA TYR A 343 24.08 2.65 4.05
C TYR A 343 23.99 1.51 3.04
N GLY A 344 24.66 1.61 1.88
CA GLY A 344 24.63 0.61 0.80
C GLY A 344 23.27 0.45 0.12
N THR A 345 22.42 1.47 0.19
CA THR A 345 21.09 1.52 -0.43
C THR A 345 20.66 2.97 -0.61
N ASP A 346 19.91 3.26 -1.65
CA ASP A 346 19.22 4.52 -1.91
C ASP A 346 17.99 4.75 -1.03
N GLN A 347 17.53 3.73 -0.32
CA GLN A 347 16.37 3.76 0.57
C GLN A 347 16.75 3.40 2.02
N PRO A 348 17.56 4.24 2.70
CA PRO A 348 18.07 3.90 4.03
C PRO A 348 16.99 3.96 5.10
N ASP A 349 16.89 2.91 5.93
CA ASP A 349 16.17 3.01 7.20
C ASP A 349 17.01 3.76 8.24
N LEU A 350 16.71 5.04 8.41
CA LEU A 350 17.44 5.93 9.31
C LEU A 350 17.10 5.72 10.80
N ARG A 351 16.17 4.82 11.10
CA ARG A 351 15.90 4.37 12.47
C ARG A 351 16.99 3.42 13.00
N ILE A 352 17.72 2.78 12.07
CA ILE A 352 18.85 1.90 12.40
C ILE A 352 20.08 2.78 12.61
N PRO A 353 20.73 2.77 13.78
CA PRO A 353 21.83 3.68 14.10
C PRO A 353 23.18 3.28 13.45
N TYR A 354 23.26 2.12 12.80
CA TYR A 354 24.50 1.60 12.24
C TYR A 354 24.77 2.14 10.85
N ARG A 355 26.04 2.40 10.52
CA ARG A 355 26.53 2.77 9.18
C ARG A 355 27.49 1.73 8.66
N ILE A 356 27.60 1.63 7.35
CA ILE A 356 28.67 0.86 6.70
C ILE A 356 29.89 1.74 6.50
N PHE A 357 31.05 1.13 6.38
CA PHE A 357 32.32 1.81 6.22
C PHE A 357 33.07 1.23 5.03
N ASN A 358 33.52 2.09 4.13
CA ASN A 358 34.51 1.74 3.13
C ASN A 358 35.86 1.55 3.82
N VAL A 359 36.42 0.36 3.72
CA VAL A 359 37.70 -0.04 4.31
C VAL A 359 38.62 -0.61 3.26
N THR A 360 38.46 -0.23 1.98
CA THR A 360 39.26 -0.72 0.85
C THR A 360 40.75 -0.52 1.07
N GLU A 361 41.15 0.54 1.76
CA GLU A 361 42.54 0.79 2.18
C GLU A 361 43.16 -0.32 3.07
N SER A 362 42.33 -1.18 3.65
CA SER A 362 42.78 -2.36 4.42
C SER A 362 43.21 -3.54 3.56
N TYR A 363 42.99 -3.48 2.27
CA TYR A 363 43.40 -4.52 1.32
C TYR A 363 44.80 -4.25 0.80
N ALA A 364 45.71 -5.18 1.05
CA ALA A 364 47.15 -4.99 0.83
C ALA A 364 47.58 -5.06 -0.65
N ASP A 365 46.74 -5.56 -1.54
CA ASP A 365 47.07 -5.79 -2.95
C ASP A 365 46.59 -4.63 -3.87
N VAL A 366 46.66 -3.38 -3.35
CA VAL A 366 46.34 -2.15 -4.10
C VAL A 366 47.34 -1.90 -5.27
N SER A 367 48.36 -2.74 -5.44
CA SER A 367 49.38 -2.56 -6.48
C SER A 367 48.90 -2.90 -7.91
N HIS A 368 47.76 -3.56 -8.07
CA HIS A 368 47.11 -3.73 -9.36
C HIS A 368 45.94 -2.79 -9.45
N ASN A 369 46.00 -1.81 -10.34
CA ASN A 369 45.02 -0.77 -10.69
C ASN A 369 43.62 -1.31 -11.05
N ASP A 370 43.05 -2.20 -10.24
CA ASP A 370 41.67 -2.64 -10.40
C ASP A 370 40.79 -1.83 -9.45
N ASP A 371 40.45 -0.61 -9.87
CA ASP A 371 39.50 0.29 -9.19
C ASP A 371 38.12 -0.34 -8.99
N SER A 372 37.88 -1.55 -9.52
CA SER A 372 36.61 -2.26 -9.42
C SER A 372 36.41 -2.97 -8.09
N MET A 373 37.50 -3.36 -7.38
CA MET A 373 37.46 -4.14 -6.15
C MET A 373 37.41 -3.25 -4.90
N SER A 374 36.52 -3.56 -3.96
CA SER A 374 36.34 -2.78 -2.74
C SER A 374 36.03 -3.65 -1.53
N VAL A 375 36.36 -3.13 -0.35
CA VAL A 375 36.04 -3.75 0.94
C VAL A 375 35.12 -2.83 1.75
N TYR A 376 33.95 -3.35 2.11
CA TYR A 376 32.99 -2.65 2.99
C TYR A 376 32.78 -3.44 4.27
N ALA A 377 32.67 -2.73 5.38
CA ALA A 377 32.50 -3.35 6.69
C ALA A 377 31.36 -2.74 7.49
N LEU A 378 30.74 -3.53 8.34
CA LEU A 378 29.69 -3.15 9.29
C LEU A 378 30.02 -3.76 10.64
N SER A 379 30.05 -2.93 11.70
CA SER A 379 30.06 -3.38 13.09
C SER A 379 28.70 -3.16 13.72
N VAL A 380 28.19 -4.19 14.41
CA VAL A 380 26.94 -4.10 15.17
C VAL A 380 27.27 -4.36 16.64
N PRO A 381 27.18 -3.31 17.48
CA PRO A 381 27.46 -3.41 18.90
C PRO A 381 26.61 -4.47 19.60
N ASP A 382 27.26 -5.27 20.47
CA ASP A 382 26.63 -6.37 21.20
C ASP A 382 25.92 -7.43 20.32
N GLY A 383 26.23 -7.44 19.00
CA GLY A 383 25.55 -8.30 18.02
C GLY A 383 26.05 -9.77 18.02
N SER A 384 27.16 -10.07 18.69
CA SER A 384 27.81 -11.38 18.58
C SER A 384 26.95 -12.53 19.11
N GLU A 385 26.06 -12.28 20.11
CA GLU A 385 25.15 -13.30 20.64
C GLU A 385 24.10 -13.74 19.62
N PHE A 386 23.65 -12.83 18.74
CA PHE A 386 22.66 -13.10 17.69
C PHE A 386 23.28 -13.76 16.46
N LEU A 387 24.62 -13.76 16.34
CA LEU A 387 25.33 -14.33 15.19
C LEU A 387 25.57 -15.84 15.37
N THR A 388 24.47 -16.61 15.40
CA THR A 388 24.49 -18.08 15.47
C THR A 388 24.90 -18.71 14.14
N LYS A 389 25.17 -20.03 14.12
CA LYS A 389 25.50 -20.76 12.87
C LYS A 389 24.36 -20.63 11.85
N SER A 390 23.13 -20.84 12.26
CA SER A 390 21.94 -20.72 11.39
C SER A 390 21.82 -19.32 10.77
N VAL A 391 22.04 -18.26 11.55
CA VAL A 391 22.02 -16.88 11.07
C VAL A 391 23.15 -16.63 10.06
N LYS A 392 24.36 -17.12 10.34
CA LYS A 392 25.48 -17.03 9.39
C LYS A 392 25.17 -17.71 8.06
N ASP A 393 24.57 -18.90 8.10
CA ASP A 393 24.21 -19.66 6.91
C ASP A 393 23.10 -18.91 6.12
N GLN A 394 22.08 -18.36 6.80
CA GLN A 394 21.03 -17.56 6.20
C GLN A 394 21.60 -16.34 5.45
N LEU A 395 22.43 -15.55 6.11
CA LEU A 395 23.03 -14.35 5.52
C LEU A 395 24.01 -14.68 4.39
N SER A 396 24.79 -15.78 4.52
CA SER A 396 25.69 -16.27 3.46
C SER A 396 24.92 -16.72 2.23
N ASN A 397 23.81 -17.44 2.40
CA ASN A 397 22.97 -17.88 1.29
C ASN A 397 22.34 -16.70 0.56
N MET A 398 21.89 -15.67 1.29
CA MET A 398 21.41 -14.43 0.69
C MET A 398 22.50 -13.74 -0.13
N GLY A 399 23.72 -13.63 0.41
CA GLY A 399 24.86 -13.06 -0.30
C GLY A 399 25.14 -13.80 -1.62
N LYS A 400 25.27 -15.13 -1.56
CA LYS A 400 25.52 -15.96 -2.76
C LYS A 400 24.42 -15.88 -3.81
N LYS A 401 23.16 -15.72 -3.39
CA LYS A 401 22.01 -15.69 -4.31
C LYS A 401 21.91 -14.37 -5.08
N TYR A 402 22.20 -13.25 -4.45
CA TYR A 402 21.88 -11.91 -5.00
C TYR A 402 23.13 -11.06 -5.34
N PHE A 403 24.32 -11.43 -4.80
CA PHE A 403 25.53 -10.63 -4.92
C PHE A 403 26.71 -11.53 -5.32
N THR A 404 26.69 -12.01 -6.57
CA THR A 404 27.61 -13.04 -7.04
C THR A 404 29.07 -12.57 -7.19
N ARG A 405 29.26 -11.24 -7.30
CA ARG A 405 30.58 -10.60 -7.45
C ARG A 405 31.17 -10.09 -6.13
N ALA A 406 30.54 -10.45 -4.99
CA ALA A 406 31.03 -10.12 -3.65
C ALA A 406 31.01 -11.33 -2.71
N LYS A 407 32.00 -11.42 -1.81
CA LYS A 407 32.08 -12.44 -0.75
C LYS A 407 31.78 -11.80 0.61
N LEU A 408 30.92 -12.45 1.41
CA LEU A 408 30.58 -12.03 2.77
C LEU A 408 31.38 -12.83 3.80
N PHE A 409 32.03 -12.11 4.70
CA PHE A 409 32.67 -12.65 5.90
C PHE A 409 31.94 -12.20 7.15
N GLN A 410 31.75 -13.10 8.12
CA GLN A 410 30.91 -12.86 9.31
C GLN A 410 31.64 -13.37 10.56
N PHE A 411 31.87 -12.50 11.53
CA PHE A 411 32.67 -12.80 12.70
C PHE A 411 32.06 -12.26 13.99
N LYS A 412 32.36 -12.95 15.09
CA LYS A 412 32.23 -12.41 16.44
C LYS A 412 33.55 -11.71 16.79
N ALA A 413 33.51 -10.44 17.17
CA ALA A 413 34.72 -9.74 17.60
C ALA A 413 35.33 -10.42 18.84
N GLY A 414 36.66 -10.35 18.97
CA GLY A 414 37.40 -11.05 20.04
C GLY A 414 37.84 -12.48 19.73
N ASN A 415 37.67 -12.96 18.50
CA ASN A 415 38.10 -14.29 18.08
C ASN A 415 39.37 -14.22 17.24
N ASP A 416 40.52 -14.71 17.76
CA ASP A 416 41.83 -14.63 17.11
C ASP A 416 41.95 -15.36 15.77
N THR A 417 41.05 -16.33 15.49
CA THR A 417 40.99 -17.00 14.18
C THR A 417 40.59 -16.09 13.03
N ILE A 418 40.08 -14.89 13.34
CA ILE A 418 39.69 -13.86 12.38
C ILE A 418 40.90 -13.33 11.64
N ILE A 419 41.98 -13.04 12.36
CA ILE A 419 43.20 -12.41 11.82
C ILE A 419 43.80 -13.30 10.73
N THR A 420 43.89 -14.61 10.97
CA THR A 420 44.49 -15.57 10.04
C THR A 420 43.67 -15.72 8.74
N LYS A 421 42.34 -15.72 8.83
CA LYS A 421 41.48 -15.82 7.64
C LYS A 421 41.54 -14.57 6.75
N PHE A 422 41.63 -13.40 7.35
CA PHE A 422 41.75 -12.15 6.59
C PHE A 422 43.11 -11.96 5.98
N GLN A 423 44.19 -12.38 6.67
CA GLN A 423 45.55 -12.39 6.12
C GLN A 423 45.64 -13.24 4.84
N GLN A 424 44.92 -14.38 4.78
CA GLN A 424 44.88 -15.24 3.59
C GLN A 424 44.24 -14.57 2.36
N VAL A 425 43.37 -13.55 2.56
CA VAL A 425 42.73 -12.78 1.49
C VAL A 425 43.31 -11.37 1.36
N GLY A 426 44.44 -11.09 1.96
CA GLY A 426 45.16 -9.82 1.85
C GLY A 426 44.52 -8.64 2.61
N ILE A 427 43.62 -8.90 3.54
CA ILE A 427 42.89 -7.84 4.28
C ILE A 427 43.52 -7.62 5.66
N ASN A 428 43.88 -6.38 5.97
CA ASN A 428 44.48 -5.96 7.24
C ASN A 428 43.39 -5.75 8.33
N MET A 429 43.13 -6.81 9.11
CA MET A 429 42.13 -6.81 10.17
C MET A 429 42.38 -5.79 11.30
N PRO A 430 43.63 -5.60 11.82
CA PRO A 430 43.93 -4.54 12.79
C PRO A 430 43.50 -3.13 12.34
N MET A 431 43.62 -2.83 11.05
CA MET A 431 43.18 -1.55 10.48
C MET A 431 41.67 -1.41 10.54
N ILE A 432 40.93 -2.44 10.12
CA ILE A 432 39.45 -2.47 10.22
C ILE A 432 39.03 -2.33 11.68
N SER A 433 39.60 -3.09 12.60
CA SER A 433 39.30 -3.05 14.03
C SER A 433 39.44 -1.64 14.63
N ARG A 434 40.51 -0.93 14.25
CA ARG A 434 40.78 0.43 14.70
C ARG A 434 39.77 1.42 14.11
N LYS A 435 39.49 1.31 12.79
CA LYS A 435 38.57 2.22 12.09
C LYS A 435 37.12 2.09 12.61
N LEU A 436 36.67 0.86 12.86
CA LEU A 436 35.32 0.57 13.37
C LEU A 436 35.24 0.64 14.91
N LYS A 437 36.34 0.80 15.63
CA LYS A 437 36.41 0.79 17.09
C LYS A 437 35.77 -0.47 17.71
N LEU A 438 36.09 -1.63 17.13
CA LEU A 438 35.50 -2.91 17.50
C LEU A 438 35.69 -3.25 18.97
N LYS A 439 34.64 -3.78 19.59
CA LYS A 439 34.62 -4.31 20.96
C LYS A 439 34.37 -5.82 20.93
N GLU A 440 34.74 -6.52 21.98
CA GLU A 440 34.71 -7.99 22.08
C GLU A 440 33.34 -8.63 21.78
N LYS A 441 32.23 -7.95 22.11
CA LYS A 441 30.86 -8.46 21.88
C LYS A 441 30.23 -8.02 20.57
N ASP A 442 30.94 -7.31 19.73
CA ASP A 442 30.41 -6.82 18.45
C ASP A 442 30.28 -7.95 17.43
N ALA A 443 29.28 -7.86 16.56
CA ALA A 443 29.25 -8.63 15.31
C ALA A 443 29.89 -7.82 14.20
N LEU A 444 30.85 -8.44 13.50
CA LEU A 444 31.53 -7.83 12.35
C LEU A 444 31.11 -8.54 11.06
N PHE A 445 30.72 -7.75 10.07
CA PHE A 445 30.44 -8.18 8.72
C PHE A 445 31.39 -7.45 7.76
N VAL A 446 32.00 -8.19 6.84
CA VAL A 446 32.90 -7.61 5.83
C VAL A 446 32.51 -8.21 4.48
N ALA A 447 32.28 -7.36 3.48
CA ALA A 447 32.12 -7.77 2.10
C ALA A 447 33.34 -7.32 1.28
N PHE A 448 33.84 -8.23 0.46
CA PHE A 448 34.93 -8.01 -0.46
C PHE A 448 34.52 -8.41 -1.87
N GLY A 449 34.73 -7.56 -2.84
CA GLY A 449 34.36 -7.82 -4.23
C GLY A 449 34.19 -6.56 -5.05
N GLU A 450 33.43 -6.65 -6.13
CA GLU A 450 33.08 -5.51 -6.98
C GLU A 450 32.35 -4.45 -6.12
N LYS A 451 32.69 -3.17 -6.35
CA LYS A 451 32.30 -2.05 -5.48
C LYS A 451 30.79 -2.02 -5.20
N ASN A 452 29.97 -2.11 -6.24
CA ASN A 452 28.52 -2.00 -6.08
C ASN A 452 27.95 -3.23 -5.36
N ASP A 453 28.37 -4.44 -5.71
CA ASP A 453 27.93 -5.67 -5.06
C ASP A 453 28.36 -5.70 -3.58
N ALA A 454 29.62 -5.37 -3.28
CA ALA A 454 30.13 -5.38 -1.91
C ALA A 454 29.41 -4.36 -1.01
N ARG A 455 29.22 -3.14 -1.51
CA ARG A 455 28.53 -2.05 -0.82
C ARG A 455 27.07 -2.40 -0.54
N THR A 456 26.34 -2.83 -1.57
CA THR A 456 24.91 -3.16 -1.46
C THR A 456 24.68 -4.40 -0.60
N LEU A 457 25.57 -5.40 -0.69
CA LEU A 457 25.53 -6.58 0.18
C LEU A 457 25.59 -6.19 1.65
N ILE A 458 26.54 -5.34 2.06
CA ILE A 458 26.67 -4.90 3.46
C ILE A 458 25.44 -4.06 3.87
N GLY A 459 24.93 -3.22 2.99
CA GLY A 459 23.69 -2.49 3.24
C GLY A 459 22.48 -3.42 3.49
N LYS A 460 22.38 -4.50 2.72
CA LYS A 460 21.34 -5.52 2.91
C LYS A 460 21.54 -6.29 4.22
N ILE A 461 22.78 -6.68 4.54
CA ILE A 461 23.15 -7.32 5.82
C ILE A 461 22.78 -6.42 7.00
N ARG A 462 23.02 -5.13 6.92
CA ARG A 462 22.67 -4.15 7.95
C ARG A 462 21.18 -4.24 8.32
N THR A 463 20.32 -4.29 7.32
CA THR A 463 18.86 -4.36 7.52
C THR A 463 18.40 -5.73 8.01
N GLU A 464 18.87 -6.81 7.36
CA GLU A 464 18.47 -8.17 7.70
C GLU A 464 18.95 -8.60 9.09
N PHE A 465 20.16 -8.22 9.48
CA PHE A 465 20.67 -8.58 10.82
C PHE A 465 19.87 -7.85 11.93
N VAL A 466 19.50 -6.59 11.69
CA VAL A 466 18.60 -5.86 12.60
C VAL A 466 17.21 -6.53 12.67
N ASN A 467 16.65 -6.99 11.55
CA ASN A 467 15.39 -7.75 11.55
C ASN A 467 15.49 -9.02 12.42
N ILE A 468 16.62 -9.74 12.33
CA ILE A 468 16.88 -10.93 13.14
C ILE A 468 16.96 -10.58 14.63
N MET A 469 17.69 -9.52 14.99
CA MET A 469 17.80 -9.07 16.38
C MET A 469 16.43 -8.68 16.96
N GLU A 470 15.64 -7.94 16.20
CA GLU A 470 14.30 -7.51 16.63
C GLU A 470 13.30 -8.68 16.73
N SER A 471 13.42 -9.71 15.88
CA SER A 471 12.64 -10.95 16.00
C SER A 471 12.94 -11.73 17.29
N GLN A 472 14.10 -11.48 17.90
CA GLN A 472 14.52 -12.02 19.19
C GLN A 472 14.36 -11.01 20.34
N ASN A 473 13.45 -10.05 20.19
CA ASN A 473 13.08 -9.03 21.18
C ASN A 473 14.16 -7.98 21.52
N ARG A 474 15.22 -7.85 20.71
CA ARG A 474 16.20 -6.77 20.86
C ARG A 474 15.77 -5.56 20.03
N LYS A 475 15.14 -4.56 20.65
CA LYS A 475 14.73 -3.32 19.98
C LYS A 475 15.94 -2.51 19.53
N ILE A 476 16.07 -2.26 18.23
CA ILE A 476 17.15 -1.49 17.61
C ILE A 476 16.60 -0.23 16.95
N ARG A 477 15.53 -0.36 16.15
CA ARG A 477 14.96 0.79 15.45
C ARG A 477 14.32 1.78 16.42
N SER A 478 14.57 3.07 16.21
CA SER A 478 13.80 4.10 16.91
C SER A 478 12.32 4.02 16.49
N PRO A 479 11.37 4.35 17.39
CA PRO A 479 9.94 4.30 17.06
C PRO A 479 9.48 5.46 16.15
N ASP A 480 10.38 6.39 15.85
CA ASP A 480 10.06 7.60 15.10
C ASP A 480 9.79 7.34 13.61
N TYR A 481 9.09 8.27 12.98
CA TYR A 481 9.01 8.38 11.53
C TYR A 481 10.22 9.18 11.03
N LYS A 482 11.16 8.52 10.34
CA LYS A 482 12.40 9.13 9.84
C LYS A 482 12.29 9.32 8.34
N PHE A 483 12.14 10.57 7.93
CA PHE A 483 12.14 10.98 6.54
C PHE A 483 13.54 11.41 6.09
N ALA A 484 13.82 11.21 4.80
CA ALA A 484 14.96 11.81 4.11
C ALA A 484 14.62 12.07 2.65
N TRP A 485 15.05 13.19 2.12
CA TRP A 485 15.17 13.41 0.69
C TRP A 485 16.49 12.85 0.21
N ILE A 486 16.45 12.10 -0.88
CA ILE A 486 17.62 11.64 -1.60
C ILE A 486 17.66 12.40 -2.93
N THR A 487 18.80 13.03 -3.22
CA THR A 487 18.99 13.89 -4.41
C THR A 487 20.27 13.51 -5.15
N ASP A 488 20.54 14.18 -6.25
CA ASP A 488 21.77 14.01 -7.04
C ASP A 488 22.00 12.57 -7.52
N PHE A 489 20.91 11.89 -7.93
CA PHE A 489 20.99 10.56 -8.53
C PHE A 489 21.75 10.58 -9.86
N PRO A 490 22.44 9.51 -10.25
CA PRO A 490 22.92 9.37 -11.61
C PRO A 490 21.76 9.44 -12.61
N LEU A 491 21.94 10.14 -13.73
CA LEU A 491 20.92 10.24 -14.77
C LEU A 491 20.78 8.92 -15.54
N PHE A 492 21.91 8.26 -15.77
CA PHE A 492 22.01 7.00 -16.48
C PHE A 492 22.77 5.94 -15.68
N GLU A 493 22.44 4.70 -15.94
CA GLU A 493 23.18 3.51 -15.55
C GLU A 493 23.53 2.69 -16.79
N LYS A 494 24.48 1.75 -16.66
CA LYS A 494 24.81 0.81 -17.73
C LYS A 494 23.64 -0.13 -17.98
N GLY A 495 23.25 -0.28 -19.25
CA GLY A 495 22.29 -1.28 -19.69
C GLY A 495 22.87 -2.71 -19.62
N GLU A 496 22.09 -3.66 -20.11
CA GLU A 496 22.48 -5.07 -20.14
C GLU A 496 23.56 -5.36 -21.21
N ASN A 497 23.55 -4.59 -22.31
CA ASN A 497 24.50 -4.71 -23.40
C ASN A 497 25.64 -3.70 -23.24
N GLU A 498 26.81 -4.04 -23.82
CA GLU A 498 27.97 -3.14 -23.80
C GLU A 498 27.66 -1.83 -24.54
N GLY A 499 27.92 -0.70 -23.88
CA GLY A 499 27.63 0.63 -24.43
C GLY A 499 26.17 1.09 -24.35
N GLU A 500 25.26 0.24 -23.88
CA GLU A 500 23.86 0.61 -23.67
C GLU A 500 23.69 1.48 -22.42
N LEU A 501 22.89 2.54 -22.54
CA LEU A 501 22.47 3.39 -21.42
C LEU A 501 21.04 3.10 -21.06
N LYS A 502 20.77 3.08 -19.75
CA LYS A 502 19.43 2.99 -19.19
C LYS A 502 19.19 4.19 -18.29
N SER A 503 18.00 4.78 -18.34
CA SER A 503 17.62 5.86 -17.44
C SER A 503 17.40 5.32 -16.02
N THR A 504 18.01 5.95 -15.03
CA THR A 504 17.85 5.56 -13.62
C THR A 504 16.43 5.79 -13.12
N HIS A 505 15.77 6.86 -13.57
CA HIS A 505 14.39 7.18 -13.20
C HIS A 505 13.45 7.05 -14.42
N HIS A 506 13.40 8.07 -15.28
CA HIS A 506 12.65 8.05 -16.54
C HIS A 506 13.30 8.99 -17.56
N PRO A 507 13.04 8.82 -18.86
CA PRO A 507 13.75 9.54 -19.93
C PRO A 507 13.44 11.04 -20.00
N PHE A 508 12.54 11.54 -19.17
CA PHE A 508 12.13 12.97 -19.15
C PHE A 508 12.84 13.78 -18.05
N THR A 509 13.74 13.17 -17.28
CA THR A 509 14.47 13.83 -16.17
C THR A 509 15.52 14.79 -16.73
N ALA A 510 15.51 16.04 -16.22
CA ALA A 510 16.50 17.04 -16.60
C ALA A 510 17.89 16.74 -16.06
N ILE A 511 18.91 17.11 -16.82
CA ILE A 511 20.31 17.01 -16.45
C ILE A 511 20.62 18.04 -15.36
N HIS A 512 21.45 17.70 -14.37
CA HIS A 512 21.96 18.67 -13.42
C HIS A 512 22.78 19.73 -14.16
N PRO A 513 22.55 21.04 -13.93
CA PRO A 513 23.20 22.13 -14.72
C PRO A 513 24.72 22.05 -14.78
N GLU A 514 25.37 21.62 -13.69
CA GLU A 514 26.82 21.48 -13.59
C GLU A 514 27.38 20.36 -14.48
N ASP A 515 26.56 19.40 -14.90
CA ASP A 515 27.00 18.17 -15.58
C ASP A 515 26.70 18.17 -17.08
N ILE A 516 26.20 19.30 -17.63
CA ILE A 516 25.77 19.41 -19.03
C ILE A 516 26.90 19.10 -20.01
N GLU A 517 28.14 19.37 -19.65
CA GLU A 517 29.33 19.12 -20.45
C GLU A 517 29.58 17.62 -20.68
N TYR A 518 29.21 16.74 -19.71
CA TYR A 518 29.35 15.31 -19.82
C TYR A 518 28.44 14.67 -20.87
N LEU A 519 27.42 15.41 -21.35
CA LEU A 519 26.51 14.94 -22.38
C LEU A 519 27.23 14.52 -23.70
N LYS A 520 28.42 15.02 -23.94
CA LYS A 520 29.23 14.71 -25.13
C LYS A 520 30.44 13.82 -24.81
N THR A 521 30.86 13.74 -23.55
CA THR A 521 32.11 13.11 -23.15
C THR A 521 31.88 11.81 -22.37
N ASP A 522 31.11 11.84 -21.30
CA ASP A 522 30.85 10.67 -20.44
C ASP A 522 29.46 10.74 -19.79
N PRO A 523 28.42 10.26 -20.48
CA PRO A 523 27.03 10.35 -20.00
C PRO A 523 26.79 9.65 -18.66
N LEU A 524 27.61 8.65 -18.27
CA LEU A 524 27.46 7.94 -17.00
C LEU A 524 27.89 8.77 -15.77
N LYS A 525 28.56 9.90 -15.99
CA LYS A 525 28.88 10.85 -14.90
C LYS A 525 27.80 11.88 -14.65
N MET A 526 26.79 11.98 -15.53
CA MET A 526 25.73 12.97 -15.39
C MET A 526 24.82 12.63 -14.21
N ARG A 527 24.55 13.62 -13.37
CA ARG A 527 23.47 13.58 -12.39
C ARG A 527 22.17 14.09 -13.03
N GLY A 528 21.05 13.53 -12.58
CA GLY A 528 19.71 14.02 -12.89
C GLY A 528 19.16 14.90 -11.78
N LEU A 529 18.28 15.84 -12.13
CA LEU A 529 17.47 16.58 -11.16
C LEU A 529 16.31 15.71 -10.65
N HIS A 530 16.67 14.53 -10.16
CA HIS A 530 15.81 13.52 -9.59
C HIS A 530 15.87 13.62 -8.06
N TYR A 531 14.75 13.39 -7.40
CA TYR A 531 14.62 13.41 -5.94
C TYR A 531 13.59 12.39 -5.48
N ASP A 532 13.98 11.59 -4.47
CA ASP A 532 13.10 10.62 -3.82
C ASP A 532 12.89 10.98 -2.36
N LEU A 533 11.68 10.77 -1.87
CA LEU A 533 11.34 10.87 -0.47
C LEU A 533 11.26 9.47 0.15
N VAL A 534 12.18 9.21 1.06
CA VAL A 534 12.27 7.95 1.79
C VAL A 534 11.71 8.10 3.19
N LEU A 535 10.87 7.17 3.61
CA LEU A 535 10.33 7.06 4.96
C LEU A 535 10.62 5.67 5.52
N ASN A 536 11.37 5.60 6.63
CA ASN A 536 11.62 4.35 7.36
C ASN A 536 12.18 3.22 6.47
N GLY A 537 13.03 3.53 5.51
CA GLY A 537 13.64 2.56 4.61
C GLY A 537 12.78 2.17 3.40
N SER A 538 11.78 2.97 3.09
CA SER A 538 10.92 2.78 1.92
C SER A 538 10.77 4.10 1.17
N GLU A 539 10.99 4.10 -0.12
CA GLU A 539 10.61 5.19 -1.02
C GLU A 539 9.08 5.31 -1.02
N ILE A 540 8.57 6.47 -0.60
CA ILE A 540 7.15 6.77 -0.57
C ILE A 540 6.73 7.73 -1.69
N ALA A 541 7.67 8.48 -2.24
CA ALA A 541 7.45 9.36 -3.36
C ALA A 541 8.74 9.55 -4.14
N GLY A 542 8.64 9.69 -5.46
CA GLY A 542 9.75 10.00 -6.36
C GLY A 542 9.35 11.01 -7.42
N GLY A 543 10.28 11.86 -7.82
CA GLY A 543 10.04 12.91 -8.78
C GLY A 543 11.29 13.49 -9.41
N SER A 544 11.10 14.40 -10.36
CA SER A 544 12.22 15.13 -10.99
C SER A 544 11.77 16.46 -11.57
N ILE A 545 12.72 17.32 -11.86
CA ILE A 545 12.54 18.41 -12.83
C ILE A 545 12.65 17.81 -14.23
N ARG A 546 11.80 18.28 -15.15
CA ARG A 546 11.65 17.70 -16.48
C ARG A 546 12.46 18.43 -17.55
N ILE A 547 12.84 17.72 -18.58
CA ILE A 547 13.36 18.34 -19.79
C ILE A 547 12.17 19.02 -20.48
N HIS A 548 12.23 20.35 -20.62
CA HIS A 548 11.22 21.15 -21.34
C HIS A 548 11.68 21.59 -22.74
N ASN A 549 12.95 21.38 -23.07
CA ASN A 549 13.50 21.65 -24.40
C ASN A 549 13.36 20.43 -25.30
N ALA A 550 12.62 20.54 -26.39
CA ALA A 550 12.34 19.44 -27.34
C ALA A 550 13.61 18.84 -27.96
N ILE A 551 14.60 19.68 -28.31
CA ILE A 551 15.85 19.23 -28.95
C ILE A 551 16.67 18.40 -27.97
N LEU A 552 16.76 18.84 -26.71
CA LEU A 552 17.45 18.10 -25.65
C LEU A 552 16.71 16.79 -25.37
N GLN A 553 15.38 16.81 -25.30
CA GLN A 553 14.58 15.60 -25.08
C GLN A 553 14.78 14.58 -26.19
N GLU A 554 14.76 15.00 -27.46
CA GLU A 554 15.02 14.10 -28.58
C GLU A 554 16.42 13.49 -28.49
N LYS A 555 17.43 14.26 -28.09
CA LYS A 555 18.80 13.77 -27.90
C LYS A 555 18.87 12.69 -26.82
N ILE A 556 18.22 12.89 -25.68
CA ILE A 556 18.18 11.91 -24.59
C ILE A 556 17.46 10.62 -25.04
N LEU A 557 16.33 10.74 -25.76
CA LEU A 557 15.63 9.56 -26.30
C LEU A 557 16.52 8.75 -27.25
N ASN A 558 17.24 9.42 -28.13
CA ASN A 558 18.19 8.78 -29.06
C ASN A 558 19.33 8.05 -28.29
N MET A 559 19.87 8.65 -27.21
CA MET A 559 20.92 8.01 -26.37
C MET A 559 20.40 6.76 -25.66
N LEU A 560 19.12 6.71 -25.34
CA LEU A 560 18.45 5.56 -24.71
C LEU A 560 17.89 4.55 -25.74
N ASN A 561 18.18 4.71 -27.04
CA ASN A 561 17.64 3.89 -28.12
C ASN A 561 16.10 3.80 -28.15
N ILE A 562 15.42 4.85 -27.69
CA ILE A 562 13.95 4.95 -27.71
C ILE A 562 13.51 5.53 -29.06
N ASP A 563 12.62 4.81 -29.77
CA ASP A 563 12.07 5.32 -31.04
C ASP A 563 11.25 6.59 -30.82
N LYS A 564 11.77 7.68 -31.34
CA LYS A 564 11.13 9.00 -31.27
C LYS A 564 9.73 9.05 -31.90
N SER A 565 9.41 8.14 -32.85
CA SER A 565 8.07 8.06 -33.44
C SER A 565 7.00 7.70 -32.42
N GLU A 566 7.37 6.96 -31.39
CA GLU A 566 6.48 6.62 -30.27
C GLU A 566 6.19 7.83 -29.37
N MET A 567 7.10 8.80 -29.31
CA MET A 567 7.03 10.01 -28.48
C MET A 567 6.77 11.29 -29.27
N LYS A 568 6.43 11.16 -30.56
CA LYS A 568 6.25 12.30 -31.48
C LYS A 568 5.29 13.36 -30.93
N HIS A 569 4.15 12.95 -30.38
CA HIS A 569 3.15 13.86 -29.80
C HIS A 569 3.70 14.70 -28.65
N LEU A 570 4.58 14.11 -27.79
CA LEU A 570 5.21 14.84 -26.69
C LEU A 570 6.30 15.78 -27.20
N LEU A 571 7.13 15.34 -28.14
CA LEU A 571 8.19 16.19 -28.74
C LEU A 571 7.58 17.41 -29.47
N GLU A 572 6.50 17.22 -30.23
CA GLU A 572 5.77 18.30 -30.87
C GLU A 572 5.16 19.27 -29.85
N ALA A 573 4.59 18.74 -28.77
CA ALA A 573 4.07 19.56 -27.68
C ALA A 573 5.19 20.37 -26.99
N LEU A 574 6.31 19.75 -26.66
CA LEU A 574 7.47 20.47 -26.08
C LEU A 574 7.97 21.57 -26.99
N ALA A 575 8.01 21.34 -28.32
CA ALA A 575 8.44 22.32 -29.31
C ALA A 575 7.47 23.49 -29.47
N SER A 576 6.21 23.35 -29.04
CA SER A 576 5.21 24.42 -29.10
C SER A 576 5.39 25.49 -28.00
N GLY A 577 6.35 25.34 -27.11
CA GLY A 577 6.63 26.29 -26.02
C GLY A 577 6.28 25.74 -24.63
N ALA A 578 6.98 24.70 -24.20
CA ALA A 578 6.80 24.12 -22.88
C ALA A 578 7.44 25.01 -21.80
N PRO A 579 6.73 25.30 -20.68
CA PRO A 579 7.34 25.96 -19.53
C PRO A 579 8.33 25.00 -18.83
N PRO A 580 9.35 25.51 -18.09
CA PRO A 580 10.06 24.71 -17.12
C PRO A 580 9.07 24.12 -16.12
N HIS A 581 9.15 22.82 -15.85
CA HIS A 581 8.21 22.14 -14.94
C HIS A 581 8.87 20.97 -14.21
N GLY A 582 8.25 20.57 -13.12
CA GLY A 582 8.68 19.45 -12.31
C GLY A 582 7.50 18.82 -11.58
N GLY A 583 7.69 17.61 -11.11
CA GLY A 583 6.63 16.89 -10.42
C GLY A 583 7.11 15.72 -9.59
N ILE A 584 6.18 15.17 -8.81
CA ILE A 584 6.41 14.05 -7.92
C ILE A 584 5.19 13.13 -7.91
N ALA A 585 5.39 11.85 -7.62
CA ALA A 585 4.34 10.88 -7.47
C ALA A 585 4.49 10.14 -6.14
N PHE A 586 3.46 10.17 -5.29
CA PHE A 586 3.41 9.39 -4.04
C PHE A 586 2.80 8.01 -4.29
N GLY A 587 3.47 6.96 -3.84
CA GLY A 587 2.89 5.61 -3.73
C GLY A 587 1.94 5.55 -2.52
N MET A 588 0.65 5.84 -2.73
CA MET A 588 -0.32 5.99 -1.64
C MET A 588 -0.49 4.72 -0.82
N ASP A 589 -0.47 3.55 -1.45
CA ASP A 589 -0.65 2.28 -0.75
C ASP A 589 0.50 2.02 0.23
N ARG A 590 1.74 2.34 -0.17
CA ARG A 590 2.92 2.20 0.67
C ARG A 590 2.92 3.22 1.81
N LEU A 591 2.67 4.49 1.52
CA LEU A 591 2.60 5.55 2.53
C LEU A 591 1.54 5.25 3.60
N ILE A 592 0.32 4.88 3.17
CA ILE A 592 -0.77 4.55 4.09
C ILE A 592 -0.46 3.28 4.90
N SER A 593 0.20 2.26 4.31
CA SER A 593 0.60 1.07 5.08
C SER A 593 1.56 1.40 6.22
N ILE A 594 2.51 2.31 5.99
CA ILE A 594 3.43 2.79 7.03
C ILE A 594 2.68 3.59 8.11
N ILE A 595 1.79 4.51 7.72
CA ILE A 595 0.95 5.30 8.63
C ILE A 595 0.07 4.38 9.50
N CYS A 596 -0.50 3.33 8.91
CA CYS A 596 -1.34 2.35 9.61
C CYS A 596 -0.53 1.32 10.42
N ASN A 597 0.79 1.38 10.39
CA ASN A 597 1.69 0.36 10.96
C ASN A 597 1.32 -1.06 10.49
N SER A 598 1.06 -1.21 9.19
CA SER A 598 0.66 -2.47 8.58
C SER A 598 1.85 -3.16 7.93
N SER A 599 1.96 -4.48 8.14
CA SER A 599 3.01 -5.32 7.53
C SER A 599 2.81 -5.57 6.03
N SER A 600 1.63 -5.26 5.48
CA SER A 600 1.29 -5.48 4.08
C SER A 600 0.46 -4.34 3.52
N ILE A 601 0.77 -3.90 2.29
CA ILE A 601 -0.06 -2.92 1.56
C ILE A 601 -1.47 -3.45 1.27
N ARG A 602 -1.68 -4.77 1.25
CA ARG A 602 -3.01 -5.38 1.05
C ARG A 602 -3.99 -5.08 2.17
N ASN A 603 -3.50 -4.70 3.35
CA ASN A 603 -4.34 -4.31 4.48
C ASN A 603 -4.87 -2.87 4.41
N VAL A 604 -4.39 -2.09 3.45
CA VAL A 604 -4.84 -0.71 3.20
C VAL A 604 -5.51 -0.54 1.82
N ILE A 605 -5.71 -1.64 1.10
CA ILE A 605 -6.41 -1.72 -0.18
C ILE A 605 -7.69 -2.54 0.03
N ALA A 606 -8.84 -2.03 -0.42
CA ALA A 606 -10.12 -2.72 -0.21
C ALA A 606 -10.15 -4.11 -0.88
N PHE A 607 -9.75 -4.20 -2.15
CA PHE A 607 -9.75 -5.43 -2.95
C PHE A 607 -8.38 -5.61 -3.64
N PRO A 608 -7.36 -6.12 -2.90
CA PRO A 608 -6.03 -6.33 -3.44
C PRO A 608 -5.95 -7.61 -4.29
N LYS A 609 -4.94 -7.68 -5.17
CA LYS A 609 -4.54 -8.90 -5.88
C LYS A 609 -3.51 -9.70 -5.08
N THR A 610 -3.38 -11.00 -5.37
CA THR A 610 -2.30 -11.86 -4.86
C THR A 610 -0.93 -11.43 -5.40
N MET A 611 0.12 -12.10 -4.95
CA MET A 611 1.47 -11.89 -5.50
C MET A 611 1.56 -12.28 -6.99
N GLU A 612 0.73 -13.21 -7.43
CA GLU A 612 0.62 -13.66 -8.82
C GLU A 612 -0.37 -12.79 -9.64
N GLY A 613 -0.85 -11.68 -9.09
CA GLY A 613 -1.77 -10.77 -9.76
C GLY A 613 -3.22 -11.28 -9.86
N ARG A 614 -3.61 -12.31 -9.10
CA ARG A 614 -4.96 -12.91 -9.14
C ARG A 614 -5.90 -12.27 -8.12
N ASP A 615 -7.15 -12.14 -8.48
CA ASP A 615 -8.26 -11.83 -7.56
C ASP A 615 -8.93 -13.13 -7.12
N LEU A 616 -8.68 -13.56 -5.89
CA LEU A 616 -9.22 -14.80 -5.35
C LEU A 616 -10.73 -14.72 -5.06
N MET A 617 -11.29 -13.53 -4.91
CA MET A 617 -12.71 -13.36 -4.65
C MET A 617 -13.56 -13.53 -5.92
N SER A 618 -13.14 -12.89 -7.01
CA SER A 618 -13.85 -12.95 -8.29
C SER A 618 -13.35 -14.05 -9.23
N GLY A 619 -12.16 -14.61 -8.94
CA GLY A 619 -11.48 -15.57 -9.80
C GLY A 619 -10.75 -14.96 -10.99
N ALA A 620 -10.68 -13.62 -11.08
CA ALA A 620 -9.98 -12.96 -12.18
C ALA A 620 -8.44 -13.15 -12.10
N PRO A 621 -7.72 -13.25 -13.25
CA PRO A 621 -8.24 -13.23 -14.62
C PRO A 621 -9.05 -14.49 -14.95
N ALA A 622 -10.08 -14.32 -15.79
CA ALA A 622 -11.00 -15.36 -16.21
C ALA A 622 -10.95 -15.56 -17.73
N ASP A 623 -11.43 -16.70 -18.19
CA ASP A 623 -11.56 -16.99 -19.61
C ASP A 623 -12.60 -16.06 -20.26
N ILE A 624 -12.42 -15.80 -21.54
CA ILE A 624 -13.37 -15.06 -22.37
C ILE A 624 -14.06 -16.02 -23.38
N SER A 625 -15.22 -15.60 -23.89
CA SER A 625 -16.01 -16.42 -24.81
C SER A 625 -15.40 -16.50 -26.23
N GLU A 626 -15.78 -17.50 -27.01
CA GLU A 626 -15.37 -17.65 -28.42
C GLU A 626 -15.82 -16.46 -29.27
N GLU A 627 -16.96 -15.85 -28.97
CA GLU A 627 -17.44 -14.64 -29.59
C GLU A 627 -16.51 -13.45 -29.32
N GLU A 628 -16.03 -13.33 -28.09
CA GLU A 628 -15.08 -12.29 -27.69
C GLU A 628 -13.72 -12.49 -28.35
N TYR A 629 -13.20 -13.73 -28.43
CA TYR A 629 -11.99 -14.03 -29.20
C TYR A 629 -12.10 -13.55 -30.64
N LYS A 630 -13.23 -13.82 -31.31
CA LYS A 630 -13.48 -13.35 -32.67
C LYS A 630 -13.63 -11.84 -32.76
N MET A 631 -14.38 -11.24 -31.81
CA MET A 631 -14.63 -9.79 -31.77
C MET A 631 -13.34 -8.97 -31.62
N TYR A 632 -12.41 -9.47 -30.81
CA TYR A 632 -11.12 -8.80 -30.53
C TYR A 632 -9.98 -9.31 -31.41
N HIS A 633 -10.26 -10.18 -32.38
CA HIS A 633 -9.26 -10.76 -33.29
C HIS A 633 -8.09 -11.46 -32.56
N LEU A 634 -8.40 -12.14 -31.45
CA LEU A 634 -7.43 -12.88 -30.64
C LEU A 634 -7.40 -14.35 -31.06
N ASN A 635 -6.22 -14.96 -31.02
CA ASN A 635 -6.04 -16.41 -31.17
C ASN A 635 -5.48 -16.97 -29.86
N ALA A 636 -6.22 -17.88 -29.21
CA ALA A 636 -5.66 -18.64 -28.12
C ALA A 636 -4.56 -19.56 -28.67
N MET A 637 -3.31 -19.35 -28.32
CA MET A 637 -2.28 -20.35 -28.50
C MET A 637 -2.60 -21.49 -27.51
N ASN A 638 -3.21 -22.56 -27.99
CA ASN A 638 -3.41 -23.76 -27.20
C ASN A 638 -2.05 -24.27 -26.74
N ASN A 639 -1.71 -24.10 -25.48
CA ASN A 639 -0.64 -24.83 -24.82
C ASN A 639 -1.01 -26.32 -24.76
N THR A 640 -0.89 -27.03 -25.91
CA THR A 640 -1.01 -28.46 -26.00
C THR A 640 0.22 -29.15 -25.39
N LYS A 641 0.60 -28.80 -24.18
CA LYS A 641 1.56 -29.55 -23.36
C LYS A 641 1.18 -29.38 -21.89
N ASN A 642 0.31 -30.25 -21.41
CA ASN A 642 0.32 -30.85 -20.07
C ASN A 642 -1.02 -31.52 -19.69
N ASN A 643 -1.49 -32.40 -20.55
CA ASN A 643 -2.35 -33.47 -20.11
C ASN A 643 -1.68 -34.83 -20.44
N LYS A 644 -0.58 -35.12 -19.74
CA LYS A 644 -0.03 -36.48 -19.55
C LYS A 644 0.68 -36.49 -18.19
N LYS A 645 -0.06 -36.85 -17.20
CA LYS A 645 0.09 -37.82 -16.09
C LYS A 645 -0.66 -37.33 -14.85
#